data_1e94382190f60c2eddafc1f5db3217e8
#
_entry.id   1e94382190f60c2eddafc1f5db3217e8
#
_cell.length_a   1.000
_cell.length_b   1.000
_cell.length_c   1.000
_cell.angle_alpha   90.00
_cell.angle_beta   90.00
_cell.angle_gamma   90.00
#
_symmetry.space_group_name_H-M   'P 1'
#
loop_
_entity.id
_entity.type
_entity.pdbx_description
1 polymer ?
#
loop_
_entity_poly.entity_id
_entity_poly.type
_entity_poly.pdbx_seq_one_letter_code
_entity_poly.pdbx_strand_id
1 'polypeptide(L)'
;MDIDSDYSDKDFSFQDSDSDGDFILETKKSSITKVKGKGRAKAASTKLSSTKSTKGKTAKGKTAKGKTSSKQELCESPKPISEDETITNTESSSSTINPENSYPIRQIQSKKSVTEIYQKKTQLEHILLRPDTYIGSVEFISNPMWVFNKNTKNFEYRTITIVPGLYKIFDEILVNAADNKIRDPTMDTIKVTIDSEKNEISVFNNGKGIPVEIHEKEKVYIPELIFGHLLTSSNYDDNEKKVTGGRNGYGAKLCNIFSTEFIVETSDKHAGKKFKQVFNDNMSKKSKPKLTNATKEDFTKITFKPDLQKFGMEKMDEDFEALLLKRVYDIAGCVSGVKVYLNDERIKIKNFKDYCQMYINSTKKESQENDLGSMPNQNQNIIYERVNERWEIAFSMSDGQFQQVSFVNSICTVKGGTHVNYVADQITSKLIDSLKKKNKNLSIKPFQVKNHLWVFINSLIENPAFDSQTKETLTLRASSFGSRCPVSDNFINKVMKSGVIDNILSWAKYKQSQMLKKTDGHKRSRISGIPKLDDANNAGTKRSKDCVLILTEGDSAKALAISGLTVVGRDNYGVFPLRGKMLNVRDASHKSIMDNAEVSAIKQILGLQHGKVYENTDNLRYGHIMIMADQDTDGSHIKGLVINFLDHFWPSLLKIPGFLLEFITPIVKVSKKGREISFYTLPEYEQWKEDTNNGKGWKIKYYKGLGTSTAADAKKYFSDMQHHCKKFSEIEQDDRKLLDMAFSKKNADKRKDWLKDYTPDIYMDNSVDKIAINEFINKELIQFSMADVIRSIPSLVDGFKPGQRKILYGCFKRNLTSEIKVAQLTGYIAEHTAYHHGEQSLSTTIVNLAQDYVGSNNISLLVPNGQFGTRLQGGKDAASARYIFTYLSKITRLIFKKADDNILEYLNDDGQMIEPNWYIPILPMVLINGAEGIGTG
;
A
#
# COMPACT_ATOMS: atom_id res chain seq x y z
N MET A 1 14.21 -31.55 9.12
CA MET A 1 13.22 -30.88 9.21
C MET A 1 13.27 -29.71 8.93
N ASP A 2 12.74 -29.54 8.15
CA ASP A 2 12.94 -28.35 7.58
C ASP A 2 11.66 -27.62 7.55
N ILE A 3 11.53 -26.91 8.62
CA ILE A 3 10.54 -25.86 8.73
C ILE A 3 10.69 -24.84 7.58
N ASP A 4 11.73 -25.04 6.77
CA ASP A 4 12.13 -24.09 5.74
C ASP A 4 11.48 -24.24 4.38
N SER A 5 10.57 -25.17 4.19
CA SER A 5 9.89 -25.27 2.89
C SER A 5 8.87 -24.13 2.63
N ASP A 6 8.51 -23.35 3.68
CA ASP A 6 7.57 -22.21 3.55
C ASP A 6 8.21 -20.84 3.77
N TYR A 7 9.51 -20.79 4.06
CA TYR A 7 10.23 -19.52 4.15
C TYR A 7 11.20 -19.38 2.98
N SER A 8 10.70 -18.85 1.90
CA SER A 8 11.54 -18.33 0.83
C SER A 8 12.41 -17.21 1.39
N ASP A 9 13.71 -17.32 1.17
CA ASP A 9 14.71 -16.31 1.45
C ASP A 9 14.23 -14.93 0.99
N LYS A 10 14.04 -14.05 1.96
CA LYS A 10 13.97 -12.63 1.68
C LYS A 10 15.38 -12.10 1.70
N ASP A 11 15.94 -11.92 0.54
CA ASP A 11 17.06 -11.02 0.35
C ASP A 11 16.64 -9.61 0.76
N PHE A 12 17.16 -9.17 1.90
CA PHE A 12 17.10 -7.78 2.31
C PHE A 12 18.16 -6.98 1.54
N SER A 13 17.75 -6.28 0.52
CA SER A 13 18.50 -5.14 0.04
C SER A 13 18.11 -3.92 0.88
N PHE A 14 19.06 -3.39 1.61
CA PHE A 14 18.95 -2.10 2.28
C PHE A 14 18.76 -0.99 1.24
N GLN A 15 17.70 -0.24 1.38
CA GLN A 15 17.64 1.14 0.90
C GLN A 15 17.15 2.00 2.05
N ASP A 16 18.02 2.90 2.47
CA ASP A 16 17.75 3.95 3.44
C ASP A 16 16.67 4.90 2.89
N SER A 17 15.68 5.18 3.72
CA SER A 17 14.96 6.45 3.64
C SER A 17 14.42 6.79 5.03
N ASP A 18 15.01 7.83 5.60
CA ASP A 18 14.60 8.49 6.83
C ASP A 18 13.16 8.98 6.75
N SER A 19 12.36 8.69 7.76
CA SER A 19 11.33 9.60 8.24
C SER A 19 10.86 9.19 9.64
N ASP A 20 11.04 10.09 10.57
CA ASP A 20 10.59 10.04 11.97
C ASP A 20 9.09 9.78 12.10
N GLY A 21 8.72 8.90 13.02
CA GLY A 21 7.34 8.67 13.40
C GLY A 21 7.25 7.88 14.70
N ASP A 22 6.85 8.56 15.76
CA ASP A 22 6.69 8.12 17.14
C ASP A 22 6.01 6.77 17.34
N PHE A 23 6.66 5.91 18.10
CA PHE A 23 6.13 4.67 18.62
C PHE A 23 5.32 4.91 19.89
N ILE A 24 4.03 4.60 19.88
CA ILE A 24 3.19 4.45 21.08
C ILE A 24 2.99 2.95 21.34
N LEU A 25 3.49 2.51 22.48
CA LEU A 25 3.28 1.18 23.04
C LEU A 25 1.84 1.03 23.58
N GLU A 26 1.05 0.16 22.97
CA GLU A 26 -0.20 -0.32 23.56
C GLU A 26 0.02 -1.59 24.39
N THR A 27 -0.16 -1.48 25.69
CA THR A 27 -0.21 -2.62 26.62
C THR A 27 -1.64 -3.17 26.68
N LYS A 28 -1.81 -4.45 26.33
CA LYS A 28 -3.06 -5.21 26.56
C LYS A 28 -3.28 -5.44 28.06
N LYS A 29 -4.40 -4.96 28.58
CA LYS A 29 -4.90 -5.30 29.91
C LYS A 29 -5.79 -6.55 29.83
N SER A 30 -5.44 -7.60 30.57
CA SER A 30 -6.34 -8.70 30.93
C SER A 30 -7.09 -8.36 32.20
N SER A 31 -8.38 -8.71 32.19
CA SER A 31 -9.33 -8.51 33.30
C SER A 31 -9.11 -9.54 34.40
N ILE A 32 -8.97 -9.10 35.64
CA ILE A 32 -9.25 -9.90 36.85
C ILE A 32 -9.99 -9.07 37.89
N THR A 33 -10.92 -9.73 38.52
CA THR A 33 -12.01 -9.32 39.38
C THR A 33 -11.57 -8.72 40.74
N LYS A 34 -12.41 -7.83 41.25
CA LYS A 34 -12.30 -7.13 42.55
C LYS A 34 -12.43 -8.03 43.75
N VAL A 35 -11.56 -7.79 44.76
CA VAL A 35 -11.88 -7.97 46.18
C VAL A 35 -11.42 -6.73 46.94
N LYS A 36 -12.30 -6.23 47.84
CA LYS A 36 -12.14 -5.03 48.68
C LYS A 36 -11.26 -5.30 49.92
N GLY A 37 -10.41 -4.36 50.28
CA GLY A 37 -9.77 -4.28 51.60
C GLY A 37 -9.30 -2.86 51.90
N LYS A 38 -9.81 -2.31 52.99
CA LYS A 38 -9.50 -0.97 53.55
C LYS A 38 -8.18 -0.96 54.31
N GLY A 39 -7.44 0.15 54.27
CA GLY A 39 -6.34 0.39 55.20
C GLY A 39 -5.60 1.69 54.92
N ARG A 40 -5.58 2.56 55.88
CA ARG A 40 -5.21 4.00 56.01
C ARG A 40 -3.74 4.14 56.43
N ALA A 41 -2.99 5.14 55.93
CA ALA A 41 -2.24 6.17 56.67
C ALA A 41 -0.93 6.63 55.99
N LYS A 42 -0.87 7.88 55.72
CA LYS A 42 0.02 9.01 56.10
C LYS A 42 1.55 8.88 55.87
N ALA A 43 2.01 9.72 54.97
CA ALA A 43 2.93 10.88 55.15
C ALA A 43 4.38 10.67 55.57
N ALA A 44 5.29 11.16 54.75
CA ALA A 44 6.17 12.27 55.12
C ALA A 44 7.19 12.60 54.00
N SER A 45 7.35 13.86 53.82
CA SER A 45 8.27 14.61 53.01
C SER A 45 9.73 14.53 53.50
N THR A 46 10.70 14.66 52.60
CA THR A 46 11.86 15.56 52.86
C THR A 46 12.59 15.95 51.56
N LYS A 47 12.87 17.22 51.49
CA LYS A 47 13.70 17.94 50.52
C LYS A 47 15.19 17.83 50.96
N LEU A 48 16.13 18.01 50.02
CA LEU A 48 17.29 18.90 49.97
C LEU A 48 18.24 18.42 48.87
N SER A 49 18.54 19.20 47.96
CA SER A 49 19.38 20.39 47.68
C SER A 49 20.78 20.06 47.17
N SER A 50 21.00 20.48 45.92
CA SER A 50 22.14 21.26 45.36
C SER A 50 23.59 20.94 45.75
N THR A 51 24.44 20.84 44.75
CA THR A 51 25.55 21.82 44.58
C THR A 51 26.34 21.59 43.26
N LYS A 52 26.90 22.68 42.84
CA LYS A 52 27.63 23.06 41.63
C LYS A 52 29.09 22.67 41.61
N SER A 53 29.62 22.79 40.36
CA SER A 53 30.98 23.28 39.98
C SER A 53 32.10 22.24 39.88
N THR A 54 33.12 22.29 39.04
CA THR A 54 33.77 23.28 38.16
C THR A 54 34.85 22.63 37.29
N LYS A 55 35.04 23.15 36.09
CA LYS A 55 36.26 23.38 35.26
C LYS A 55 37.56 22.64 35.50
N GLY A 56 38.22 22.34 34.37
CA GLY A 56 39.71 22.28 34.16
C GLY A 56 40.05 21.43 32.92
N LYS A 57 40.39 21.94 31.86
CA LYS A 57 41.53 22.55 31.13
C LYS A 57 42.78 21.67 30.98
N THR A 58 43.14 21.49 29.66
CA THR A 58 44.51 21.49 29.02
C THR A 58 45.37 20.25 29.27
N ALA A 59 46.19 19.75 28.33
CA ALA A 59 46.95 20.22 27.18
C ALA A 59 47.59 19.09 26.36
N LYS A 60 47.83 19.34 25.06
CA LYS A 60 49.03 19.18 24.21
C LYS A 60 49.95 17.94 24.24
N GLY A 61 50.23 17.48 23.01
CA GLY A 61 51.54 16.90 22.57
C GLY A 61 51.37 16.06 21.29
N LYS A 62 51.62 16.56 20.09
CA LYS A 62 52.83 16.55 19.21
C LYS A 62 53.47 15.14 19.08
N THR A 63 53.77 14.57 17.93
CA THR A 63 54.36 14.80 16.61
C THR A 63 54.56 13.40 16.02
N ALA A 64 54.71 13.04 14.76
CA ALA A 64 55.14 13.59 13.50
C ALA A 64 55.00 12.57 12.35
N LYS A 65 54.80 13.14 11.15
CA LYS A 65 55.37 12.81 9.84
C LYS A 65 55.31 11.45 9.19
N GLY A 66 54.78 11.46 7.96
CA GLY A 66 55.12 10.54 6.89
C GLY A 66 54.34 10.90 5.59
N LYS A 67 55.03 11.49 4.64
CA LYS A 67 54.61 11.97 3.27
C LYS A 67 54.22 10.76 2.37
N THR A 68 53.27 10.89 1.42
CA THR A 68 53.47 11.31 0.01
C THR A 68 52.17 11.27 -0.74
N SER A 69 51.84 12.37 -1.38
CA SER A 69 51.42 12.70 -2.74
C SER A 69 50.55 11.66 -3.50
N SER A 70 49.48 11.96 -4.19
CA SER A 70 49.20 12.97 -5.21
C SER A 70 47.80 12.88 -5.80
N LYS A 71 47.35 14.02 -6.23
CA LYS A 71 46.40 14.31 -7.34
C LYS A 71 44.90 14.32 -7.08
N GLN A 72 44.44 15.55 -7.15
CA GLN A 72 43.08 16.02 -7.45
C GLN A 72 42.63 15.56 -8.84
N GLU A 73 41.36 15.20 -8.94
CA GLU A 73 40.55 15.53 -10.11
C GLU A 73 39.09 15.79 -9.68
N LEU A 74 38.61 16.94 -10.11
CA LEU A 74 37.21 17.41 -9.99
C LEU A 74 36.33 16.56 -10.91
N CYS A 75 35.14 16.28 -10.50
CA CYS A 75 34.06 15.88 -11.40
C CYS A 75 32.83 16.75 -11.17
N GLU A 76 32.45 17.42 -12.23
CA GLU A 76 31.25 18.22 -12.40
C GLU A 76 30.00 17.34 -12.54
N SER A 77 28.85 17.88 -12.12
CA SER A 77 27.51 17.32 -12.28
C SER A 77 26.99 17.47 -13.72
N PRO A 78 26.26 16.49 -14.27
CA PRO A 78 25.64 16.63 -15.57
C PRO A 78 24.22 17.21 -15.51
N LYS A 79 23.94 18.12 -16.45
CA LYS A 79 22.61 18.66 -16.79
C LYS A 79 21.83 17.70 -17.69
N PRO A 80 20.48 17.81 -17.76
CA PRO A 80 19.66 16.88 -18.54
C PRO A 80 19.64 17.21 -20.04
N ILE A 81 19.52 16.15 -20.81
CA ILE A 81 19.47 16.11 -22.27
C ILE A 81 18.01 16.25 -22.73
N SER A 82 17.78 17.16 -23.68
CA SER A 82 16.54 17.26 -24.46
C SER A 82 16.68 16.45 -25.75
N GLU A 83 15.67 15.65 -26.07
CA GLU A 83 15.58 14.93 -27.35
C GLU A 83 14.84 15.78 -28.39
N ASP A 84 15.52 16.01 -29.53
CA ASP A 84 14.97 16.51 -30.79
C ASP A 84 14.53 15.33 -31.64
N GLU A 85 13.34 15.36 -32.18
CA GLU A 85 12.98 14.58 -33.37
C GLU A 85 12.76 15.49 -34.58
N THR A 86 13.55 15.21 -35.58
CA THR A 86 13.54 15.76 -36.93
C THR A 86 12.49 15.11 -37.80
N ILE A 87 11.72 15.89 -38.55
CA ILE A 87 11.04 15.45 -39.78
C ILE A 87 11.22 16.49 -40.90
N THR A 88 11.57 15.95 -41.99
CA THR A 88 12.02 16.42 -43.28
C THR A 88 11.12 17.34 -44.12
N ASN A 89 11.78 18.27 -44.77
CA ASN A 89 11.60 18.88 -46.10
C ASN A 89 10.31 18.82 -46.93
N THR A 90 9.87 19.96 -47.43
CA THR A 90 9.93 20.18 -48.91
C THR A 90 9.85 21.69 -49.26
N GLU A 91 10.59 22.01 -50.31
CA GLU A 91 10.91 23.25 -51.00
C GLU A 91 9.74 24.18 -51.38
N SER A 92 9.83 25.52 -51.46
CA SER A 92 10.48 26.21 -52.61
C SER A 92 10.37 27.73 -52.53
N SER A 93 11.41 28.34 -53.06
CA SER A 93 11.55 29.61 -53.80
C SER A 93 11.54 30.98 -53.11
N SER A 94 12.75 31.49 -53.04
CA SER A 94 13.32 32.76 -53.58
C SER A 94 12.71 34.14 -53.23
N SER A 95 13.50 34.99 -52.58
CA SER A 95 14.21 36.14 -53.19
C SER A 95 14.93 37.00 -52.16
N THR A 96 16.20 37.15 -52.41
CA THR A 96 17.20 38.20 -52.11
C THR A 96 16.75 39.52 -51.41
N ILE A 97 17.49 39.98 -50.39
CA ILE A 97 18.49 41.07 -50.37
C ILE A 97 18.98 41.30 -48.93
N ASN A 98 20.32 41.33 -48.76
CA ASN A 98 21.16 41.71 -47.63
C ASN A 98 21.38 43.26 -47.58
N PRO A 99 22.16 43.77 -46.62
CA PRO A 99 22.24 43.60 -45.15
C PRO A 99 22.25 44.94 -44.39
N GLU A 100 22.12 44.95 -43.07
CA GLU A 100 22.89 45.88 -42.24
C GLU A 100 22.86 45.50 -40.76
N ASN A 101 24.07 45.46 -40.20
CA ASN A 101 24.38 45.29 -38.79
C ASN A 101 23.77 46.39 -37.93
N SER A 102 23.04 46.06 -36.90
CA SER A 102 22.94 46.89 -35.71
C SER A 102 22.80 46.02 -34.45
N TYR A 103 23.85 45.94 -33.66
CA TYR A 103 23.84 45.42 -32.29
C TYR A 103 22.89 46.27 -31.46
N PRO A 104 22.04 45.68 -30.62
CA PRO A 104 21.22 46.48 -29.69
C PRO A 104 22.17 47.08 -28.63
N ILE A 105 22.15 48.38 -28.57
CA ILE A 105 22.79 49.21 -27.56
C ILE A 105 22.23 48.80 -26.21
N ARG A 106 23.08 48.23 -25.33
CA ARG A 106 22.78 48.11 -23.90
C ARG A 106 22.41 49.49 -23.37
N GLN A 107 21.14 49.69 -23.06
CA GLN A 107 20.73 50.83 -22.25
C GLN A 107 21.48 50.75 -20.93
N ILE A 108 22.30 51.71 -20.66
CA ILE A 108 22.95 51.94 -19.37
C ILE A 108 21.81 52.29 -18.40
N GLN A 109 21.40 51.30 -17.63
CA GLN A 109 20.53 51.56 -16.47
C GLN A 109 21.30 52.50 -15.55
N SER A 110 20.81 53.71 -15.40
CA SER A 110 21.29 54.67 -14.40
C SER A 110 21.28 53.99 -13.03
N LYS A 111 22.43 53.98 -12.34
CA LYS A 111 22.55 53.40 -10.99
C LYS A 111 21.61 54.18 -10.09
N LYS A 112 20.50 53.51 -9.68
CA LYS A 112 19.59 54.03 -8.66
C LYS A 112 20.37 54.35 -7.39
N SER A 113 20.12 55.48 -6.77
CA SER A 113 20.72 55.88 -5.50
C SER A 113 20.33 54.89 -4.41
N VAL A 114 21.09 54.77 -3.32
CA VAL A 114 20.77 53.88 -2.19
C VAL A 114 19.39 54.17 -1.61
N THR A 115 18.99 55.45 -1.58
CA THR A 115 17.64 55.93 -1.16
C THR A 115 16.52 55.51 -2.14
N GLU A 116 16.80 55.36 -3.41
CA GLU A 116 15.84 54.85 -4.40
C GLU A 116 15.73 53.32 -4.36
N ILE A 117 16.75 52.60 -3.84
CA ILE A 117 16.75 51.15 -3.67
C ILE A 117 15.99 50.79 -2.40
N TYR A 118 16.21 51.46 -1.26
CA TYR A 118 15.58 51.20 0.03
C TYR A 118 14.48 52.23 0.30
N GLN A 119 13.23 51.88 -0.08
CA GLN A 119 12.06 52.75 0.07
C GLN A 119 11.18 52.30 1.22
N LYS A 120 10.74 53.22 2.08
CA LYS A 120 9.67 52.99 3.07
C LYS A 120 8.32 53.30 2.39
N LYS A 121 7.40 52.34 2.43
CA LYS A 121 6.02 52.48 1.96
C LYS A 121 5.04 52.55 3.11
N THR A 122 3.94 53.26 2.93
CA THR A 122 2.80 53.22 3.81
C THR A 122 2.11 51.85 3.71
N GLN A 123 1.30 51.47 4.70
CA GLN A 123 0.56 50.21 4.63
C GLN A 123 -0.37 50.15 3.42
N LEU A 124 -1.04 51.23 3.09
CA LEU A 124 -1.92 51.31 1.94
C LEU A 124 -1.16 51.09 0.62
N GLU A 125 -0.02 51.80 0.46
CA GLU A 125 0.85 51.62 -0.72
C GLU A 125 1.41 50.19 -0.79
N HIS A 126 1.76 49.59 0.35
CA HIS A 126 2.28 48.23 0.36
C HIS A 126 1.23 47.21 -0.05
N ILE A 127 -0.05 47.37 0.41
CA ILE A 127 -1.15 46.50 0.04
C ILE A 127 -1.42 46.57 -1.47
N LEU A 128 -1.41 47.79 -2.05
CA LEU A 128 -1.61 47.98 -3.48
C LEU A 128 -0.43 47.48 -4.34
N LEU A 129 0.77 47.50 -3.78
CA LEU A 129 2.00 47.04 -4.46
C LEU A 129 2.20 45.51 -4.37
N ARG A 130 1.70 44.86 -3.31
CA ARG A 130 1.83 43.44 -3.04
C ARG A 130 0.49 42.82 -2.69
N PRO A 131 -0.49 42.82 -3.63
CA PRO A 131 -1.85 42.35 -3.39
C PRO A 131 -1.89 40.86 -3.03
N ASP A 132 -1.01 40.05 -3.60
CA ASP A 132 -0.87 38.62 -3.38
C ASP A 132 -0.74 38.24 -1.90
N THR A 133 -0.06 39.06 -1.12
CA THR A 133 0.11 38.85 0.34
C THR A 133 -1.20 38.99 1.10
N TYR A 134 -2.16 39.79 0.63
CA TYR A 134 -3.35 40.21 1.37
C TYR A 134 -4.65 39.64 0.81
N ILE A 135 -4.82 39.56 -0.51
CA ILE A 135 -6.04 39.09 -1.16
C ILE A 135 -5.84 37.86 -2.04
N GLY A 136 -4.61 37.40 -2.22
CA GLY A 136 -4.25 36.32 -3.14
C GLY A 136 -3.89 36.85 -4.54
N SER A 137 -3.74 35.93 -5.49
CA SER A 137 -3.32 36.29 -6.85
C SER A 137 -4.27 37.27 -7.52
N VAL A 138 -3.69 38.25 -8.19
CA VAL A 138 -4.40 39.18 -9.10
C VAL A 138 -4.26 38.78 -10.58
N GLU A 139 -3.59 37.66 -10.86
CA GLU A 139 -3.46 37.05 -12.17
C GLU A 139 -4.65 36.15 -12.46
N PHE A 140 -5.01 35.99 -13.75
CA PHE A 140 -6.00 35.04 -14.18
C PHE A 140 -5.56 33.60 -13.92
N ILE A 141 -6.45 32.82 -13.35
CA ILE A 141 -6.27 31.37 -13.20
C ILE A 141 -7.44 30.62 -13.81
N SER A 142 -7.16 29.55 -14.56
CA SER A 142 -8.18 28.66 -15.12
C SER A 142 -8.20 27.36 -14.34
N ASN A 143 -9.31 27.09 -13.68
CA ASN A 143 -9.50 25.89 -12.88
C ASN A 143 -10.93 25.31 -13.05
N PRO A 144 -11.10 23.98 -13.01
CA PRO A 144 -12.42 23.39 -12.92
C PRO A 144 -13.01 23.68 -11.54
N MET A 145 -14.15 24.34 -11.51
CA MET A 145 -14.86 24.75 -10.28
C MET A 145 -16.36 24.58 -10.41
N TRP A 146 -17.02 24.44 -9.26
CA TRP A 146 -18.47 24.53 -9.18
C TRP A 146 -18.92 25.97 -9.25
N VAL A 147 -19.82 26.27 -10.14
CA VAL A 147 -20.46 27.59 -10.34
C VAL A 147 -21.98 27.46 -10.40
N PHE A 148 -22.67 28.58 -10.31
CA PHE A 148 -24.13 28.60 -10.46
C PHE A 148 -24.51 29.01 -11.89
N ASN A 149 -25.25 28.14 -12.56
CA ASN A 149 -25.78 28.43 -13.89
C ASN A 149 -27.18 29.08 -13.77
N LYS A 150 -27.32 30.31 -14.24
CA LYS A 150 -28.55 31.12 -14.18
C LYS A 150 -29.70 30.48 -14.96
N ASN A 151 -29.40 29.85 -16.11
CA ASN A 151 -30.39 29.29 -17.02
C ASN A 151 -31.01 28.01 -16.45
N THR A 152 -30.17 27.13 -15.90
CA THR A 152 -30.64 25.85 -15.32
C THR A 152 -31.06 25.98 -13.86
N LYS A 153 -30.73 27.08 -13.20
CA LYS A 153 -30.88 27.33 -11.74
C LYS A 153 -30.26 26.24 -10.88
N ASN A 154 -29.15 25.63 -11.35
CA ASN A 154 -28.40 24.57 -10.65
C ASN A 154 -26.91 24.88 -10.61
N PHE A 155 -26.17 24.08 -9.81
CA PHE A 155 -24.73 24.12 -9.89
C PHE A 155 -24.23 23.35 -11.13
N GLU A 156 -23.10 23.78 -11.65
CA GLU A 156 -22.42 23.20 -12.80
C GLU A 156 -20.92 23.11 -12.49
N TYR A 157 -20.29 21.99 -12.83
CA TYR A 157 -18.85 21.81 -12.67
C TYR A 157 -18.16 21.99 -14.03
N ARG A 158 -17.51 23.13 -14.22
CA ARG A 158 -16.84 23.46 -15.48
C ARG A 158 -15.55 24.24 -15.23
N THR A 159 -14.67 24.25 -16.21
CA THR A 159 -13.49 25.11 -16.18
C THR A 159 -13.92 26.57 -16.34
N ILE A 160 -13.52 27.41 -15.39
CA ILE A 160 -13.71 28.85 -15.39
C ILE A 160 -12.38 29.57 -15.24
N THR A 161 -12.32 30.77 -15.78
CA THR A 161 -11.17 31.65 -15.66
C THR A 161 -11.52 32.82 -14.75
N ILE A 162 -10.80 32.95 -13.64
CA ILE A 162 -11.09 33.96 -12.61
C ILE A 162 -9.82 34.61 -12.07
N VAL A 163 -9.98 35.73 -11.38
CA VAL A 163 -8.96 36.39 -10.58
C VAL A 163 -9.26 36.15 -9.07
N PRO A 164 -8.47 35.36 -8.36
CA PRO A 164 -8.74 34.99 -6.97
C PRO A 164 -8.85 36.16 -6.02
N GLY A 165 -8.02 37.19 -6.17
CA GLY A 165 -8.05 38.39 -5.34
C GLY A 165 -9.36 39.17 -5.44
N LEU A 166 -9.93 39.24 -6.64
CA LEU A 166 -11.23 39.91 -6.86
C LEU A 166 -12.37 39.14 -6.18
N TYR A 167 -12.38 37.81 -6.30
CA TYR A 167 -13.31 36.95 -5.56
C TYR A 167 -13.19 37.14 -4.06
N LYS A 168 -11.95 37.23 -3.54
CA LYS A 168 -11.68 37.33 -2.10
C LYS A 168 -12.21 38.62 -1.48
N ILE A 169 -12.12 39.79 -2.15
CA ILE A 169 -12.66 41.04 -1.58
C ILE A 169 -14.18 41.00 -1.44
N PHE A 170 -14.89 40.34 -2.35
CA PHE A 170 -16.33 40.08 -2.21
C PHE A 170 -16.62 39.13 -1.05
N ASP A 171 -15.90 37.99 -0.99
CA ASP A 171 -16.10 37.00 0.05
C ASP A 171 -15.94 37.58 1.46
N GLU A 172 -14.98 38.47 1.69
CA GLU A 172 -14.78 39.12 2.99
C GLU A 172 -15.98 39.96 3.45
N ILE A 173 -16.65 40.69 2.55
CA ILE A 173 -17.87 41.48 2.86
C ILE A 173 -19.04 40.54 3.17
N LEU A 174 -19.20 39.49 2.36
CA LEU A 174 -20.29 38.53 2.51
C LEU A 174 -20.16 37.71 3.82
N VAL A 175 -18.94 37.29 4.18
CA VAL A 175 -18.65 36.61 5.44
C VAL A 175 -18.89 37.52 6.64
N ASN A 176 -18.56 38.84 6.55
CA ASN A 176 -18.85 39.79 7.63
C ASN A 176 -20.35 39.95 7.87
N ALA A 177 -21.17 39.93 6.80
CA ALA A 177 -22.62 39.93 6.92
C ALA A 177 -23.13 38.65 7.61
N ALA A 178 -22.54 37.49 7.28
CA ALA A 178 -22.85 36.20 7.94
C ALA A 178 -22.44 36.18 9.41
N ASP A 179 -21.27 36.74 9.74
CA ASP A 179 -20.76 36.83 11.11
C ASP A 179 -21.68 37.67 12.03
N ASN A 180 -22.46 38.58 11.45
CA ASN A 180 -23.44 39.37 12.23
C ASN A 180 -24.51 38.48 12.87
N LYS A 181 -24.91 37.35 12.21
CA LYS A 181 -25.81 36.35 12.80
C LYS A 181 -25.31 35.74 14.08
N ILE A 182 -23.99 35.59 14.20
CA ILE A 182 -23.37 35.09 15.47
C ILE A 182 -23.40 36.14 16.57
N ARG A 183 -23.24 37.41 16.18
CA ARG A 183 -23.29 38.56 17.14
C ARG A 183 -24.70 38.91 17.57
N ASP A 184 -25.66 38.75 16.64
CA ASP A 184 -27.07 39.03 16.85
C ASP A 184 -27.93 37.87 16.34
N PRO A 185 -28.36 36.97 17.20
CA PRO A 185 -29.24 35.86 16.89
C PRO A 185 -30.58 36.26 16.26
N THR A 186 -31.05 37.55 16.45
CA THR A 186 -32.29 38.03 15.90
C THR A 186 -32.18 38.37 14.39
N MET A 187 -30.98 38.54 13.85
CA MET A 187 -30.75 38.74 12.41
C MET A 187 -31.34 37.60 11.61
N ASP A 188 -32.14 37.91 10.62
CA ASP A 188 -32.82 36.88 9.81
C ASP A 188 -32.74 37.13 8.27
N THR A 189 -32.09 38.22 7.82
CA THR A 189 -32.08 38.59 6.42
C THR A 189 -30.73 39.08 5.92
N ILE A 190 -30.23 38.49 4.82
CA ILE A 190 -29.12 39.01 4.01
C ILE A 190 -29.63 39.24 2.59
N LYS A 191 -29.30 40.41 2.00
CA LYS A 191 -29.60 40.71 0.59
C LYS A 191 -28.30 41.04 -0.15
N VAL A 192 -28.07 40.38 -1.27
CA VAL A 192 -26.92 40.60 -2.15
C VAL A 192 -27.43 41.04 -3.51
N THR A 193 -26.94 42.16 -3.99
CA THR A 193 -27.22 42.65 -5.36
C THR A 193 -25.90 42.67 -6.11
N ILE A 194 -25.87 42.03 -7.27
CA ILE A 194 -24.73 41.99 -8.20
C ILE A 194 -25.22 42.56 -9.53
N ASP A 195 -24.70 43.70 -9.90
CA ASP A 195 -24.97 44.39 -11.16
C ASP A 195 -23.67 44.35 -12.00
N SER A 196 -23.59 43.38 -12.91
CA SER A 196 -22.42 43.21 -13.79
C SER A 196 -22.29 44.31 -14.87
N GLU A 197 -23.37 44.99 -15.21
CA GLU A 197 -23.34 46.11 -16.18
C GLU A 197 -22.71 47.36 -15.55
N LYS A 198 -23.04 47.64 -14.28
CA LYS A 198 -22.47 48.76 -13.52
C LYS A 198 -21.20 48.42 -12.75
N ASN A 199 -20.76 47.16 -12.80
CA ASN A 199 -19.70 46.65 -11.96
C ASN A 199 -19.87 46.97 -10.47
N GLU A 200 -21.11 46.89 -9.96
CA GLU A 200 -21.50 47.27 -8.60
C GLU A 200 -22.01 46.08 -7.83
N ILE A 201 -21.50 45.92 -6.61
CA ILE A 201 -21.94 44.86 -5.70
C ILE A 201 -22.42 45.50 -4.40
N SER A 202 -23.57 45.02 -3.89
CA SER A 202 -24.14 45.47 -2.64
C SER A 202 -24.47 44.30 -1.73
N VAL A 203 -24.06 44.37 -0.47
CA VAL A 203 -24.38 43.39 0.57
C VAL A 203 -25.05 44.07 1.73
N PHE A 204 -26.28 43.66 2.05
CA PHE A 204 -27.10 44.16 3.16
C PHE A 204 -27.36 43.02 4.14
N ASN A 205 -27.29 43.34 5.44
CA ASN A 205 -27.85 42.50 6.48
C ASN A 205 -28.67 43.33 7.47
N ASN A 206 -29.77 42.78 7.95
CA ASN A 206 -30.48 43.33 9.07
C ASN A 206 -29.85 42.88 10.42
N GLY A 207 -30.49 43.16 11.53
CA GLY A 207 -29.96 42.88 12.87
C GLY A 207 -29.09 44.05 13.37
N LYS A 208 -28.46 43.89 14.48
CA LYS A 208 -27.70 44.95 15.16
C LYS A 208 -26.70 45.63 14.24
N GLY A 209 -26.93 46.97 14.06
CA GLY A 209 -26.02 47.76 13.23
C GLY A 209 -24.69 48.06 13.94
N ILE A 210 -23.83 48.77 13.24
CA ILE A 210 -22.57 49.25 13.84
C ILE A 210 -22.87 50.48 14.68
N PRO A 211 -22.38 50.59 15.94
CA PRO A 211 -22.63 51.77 16.78
C PRO A 211 -22.22 53.07 16.09
N VAL A 212 -23.16 54.04 16.03
CA VAL A 212 -22.91 55.36 15.38
C VAL A 212 -22.47 56.37 16.45
N GLU A 213 -21.32 56.12 17.02
CA GLU A 213 -20.69 56.93 18.09
C GLU A 213 -19.26 57.29 17.68
N ILE A 214 -18.71 58.33 18.31
CA ILE A 214 -17.33 58.76 18.08
C ILE A 214 -16.40 57.98 19.04
N HIS A 215 -15.40 57.28 18.46
CA HIS A 215 -14.41 56.56 19.23
C HIS A 215 -13.57 57.53 20.09
N GLU A 216 -13.50 57.27 21.41
CA GLU A 216 -12.91 58.20 22.39
C GLU A 216 -11.45 58.55 22.07
N LYS A 217 -10.64 57.61 21.64
CA LYS A 217 -9.20 57.82 21.33
C LYS A 217 -8.97 58.35 19.93
N GLU A 218 -9.62 57.73 18.93
CA GLU A 218 -9.37 58.03 17.50
C GLU A 218 -10.13 59.25 16.99
N LYS A 219 -11.12 59.76 17.72
CA LYS A 219 -11.96 60.92 17.42
C LYS A 219 -12.66 60.87 16.06
N VAL A 220 -12.92 59.68 15.56
CA VAL A 220 -13.70 59.41 14.35
C VAL A 220 -14.90 58.50 14.69
N TYR A 221 -15.91 58.46 13.84
CA TYR A 221 -17.04 57.54 14.04
C TYR A 221 -16.60 56.08 13.94
N ILE A 222 -17.17 55.21 14.78
CA ILE A 222 -16.86 53.76 14.80
C ILE A 222 -17.01 53.12 13.40
N PRO A 223 -18.06 53.39 12.60
CA PRO A 223 -18.14 52.88 11.23
C PRO A 223 -16.99 53.36 10.33
N GLU A 224 -16.58 54.65 10.45
CA GLU A 224 -15.41 55.17 9.71
C GLU A 224 -14.12 54.46 10.16
N LEU A 225 -13.96 54.22 11.44
CA LEU A 225 -12.82 53.50 12.03
C LEU A 225 -12.73 52.06 11.46
N ILE A 226 -13.87 51.34 11.46
CA ILE A 226 -13.95 49.96 11.03
C ILE A 226 -13.65 49.78 9.55
N PHE A 227 -14.08 50.68 8.67
CA PHE A 227 -13.98 50.51 7.20
C PHE A 227 -12.88 51.37 6.58
N GLY A 228 -12.39 52.40 7.25
CA GLY A 228 -11.44 53.36 6.73
C GLY A 228 -10.06 53.34 7.40
N HIS A 229 -9.87 52.61 8.48
CA HIS A 229 -8.60 52.56 9.21
C HIS A 229 -8.08 51.12 9.29
N LEU A 230 -6.85 50.88 8.84
CA LEU A 230 -6.19 49.57 8.91
C LEU A 230 -5.94 49.17 10.38
N LEU A 231 -5.76 47.86 10.61
CA LEU A 231 -5.48 47.30 11.92
C LEU A 231 -6.55 47.64 13.00
N THR A 232 -7.83 47.64 12.61
CA THR A 232 -8.97 47.81 13.51
C THR A 232 -9.87 46.56 13.45
N SER A 233 -10.15 45.97 14.58
CA SER A 233 -11.02 44.78 14.69
C SER A 233 -11.64 44.70 16.09
N SER A 234 -12.85 44.18 16.17
CA SER A 234 -13.49 43.76 17.42
C SER A 234 -13.08 42.34 17.85
N ASN A 235 -12.20 41.67 17.11
CA ASN A 235 -11.87 40.24 17.27
C ASN A 235 -10.38 40.02 17.63
N TYR A 236 -9.69 40.99 18.26
CA TYR A 236 -8.29 40.85 18.67
C TYR A 236 -8.06 40.13 20.00
N ASP A 237 -9.11 39.97 20.82
CA ASP A 237 -8.98 39.19 22.03
C ASP A 237 -9.12 37.70 21.75
N ASP A 238 -8.00 36.99 21.69
CA ASP A 238 -7.94 35.55 21.49
C ASP A 238 -8.34 34.73 22.74
N ASN A 239 -8.48 35.35 23.93
CA ASN A 239 -9.02 34.67 25.09
C ASN A 239 -10.54 34.49 24.96
N GLU A 240 -11.18 35.33 24.17
CA GLU A 240 -12.59 35.21 23.83
C GLU A 240 -12.78 34.16 22.74
N LYS A 241 -13.49 33.06 23.06
CA LYS A 241 -13.75 31.96 22.16
C LYS A 241 -14.81 32.34 21.13
N LYS A 242 -14.40 32.79 19.95
CA LYS A 242 -15.27 33.27 18.87
C LYS A 242 -15.35 32.26 17.73
N VAL A 243 -16.57 32.09 17.20
CA VAL A 243 -16.85 31.27 16.02
C VAL A 243 -17.16 32.14 14.78
N THR A 244 -16.45 33.25 14.61
CA THR A 244 -16.60 34.19 13.49
C THR A 244 -15.54 33.94 12.42
N GLY A 245 -15.85 34.24 11.17
CA GLY A 245 -14.93 34.15 10.03
C GLY A 245 -13.91 35.27 9.98
N GLY A 246 -14.29 36.48 10.41
CA GLY A 246 -13.44 37.66 10.49
C GLY A 246 -12.56 37.65 11.73
N ARG A 247 -11.20 37.62 11.58
CA ARG A 247 -10.24 37.62 12.68
C ARG A 247 -9.22 38.74 12.59
N ASN A 248 -8.62 38.94 11.45
CA ASN A 248 -7.42 39.78 11.30
C ASN A 248 -7.69 41.31 11.12
N GLY A 249 -8.94 41.70 10.99
CA GLY A 249 -9.32 43.11 10.83
C GLY A 249 -8.94 43.75 9.49
N TYR A 250 -8.58 42.96 8.48
CA TYR A 250 -8.22 43.44 7.17
C TYR A 250 -9.36 43.35 6.12
N GLY A 251 -10.21 42.33 6.16
CA GLY A 251 -11.11 41.95 5.09
C GLY A 251 -11.93 43.09 4.47
N ALA A 252 -12.69 43.84 5.28
CA ALA A 252 -13.52 44.92 4.79
C ALA A 252 -12.69 46.09 4.25
N LYS A 253 -11.52 46.38 4.84
CA LYS A 253 -10.61 47.42 4.36
C LYS A 253 -9.95 47.03 3.04
N LEU A 254 -9.61 45.73 2.85
CA LEU A 254 -9.11 45.25 1.57
C LEU A 254 -10.14 45.44 0.46
N CYS A 255 -11.43 45.18 0.72
CA CYS A 255 -12.46 45.50 -0.26
C CYS A 255 -12.52 47.00 -0.58
N ASN A 256 -12.43 47.88 0.42
CA ASN A 256 -12.39 49.33 0.21
C ASN A 256 -11.12 49.75 -0.59
N ILE A 257 -9.94 49.22 -0.25
CA ILE A 257 -8.66 49.54 -0.93
C ILE A 257 -8.66 49.10 -2.38
N PHE A 258 -9.32 48.01 -2.72
CA PHE A 258 -9.41 47.51 -4.09
C PHE A 258 -10.71 47.91 -4.80
N SER A 259 -11.35 49.01 -4.36
CA SER A 259 -12.54 49.56 -4.98
C SER A 259 -12.35 51.02 -5.41
N THR A 260 -12.93 51.39 -6.53
CA THR A 260 -12.98 52.78 -7.00
C THR A 260 -13.96 53.59 -6.19
N GLU A 261 -15.08 52.98 -5.75
CA GLU A 261 -16.08 53.55 -4.85
C GLU A 261 -16.49 52.48 -3.79
N PHE A 262 -16.55 52.89 -2.52
CA PHE A 262 -16.97 52.02 -1.42
C PHE A 262 -17.88 52.83 -0.48
N ILE A 263 -19.11 52.36 -0.30
CA ILE A 263 -20.16 53.06 0.47
C ILE A 263 -20.53 52.22 1.69
N VAL A 264 -20.48 52.87 2.84
CA VAL A 264 -20.89 52.29 4.14
C VAL A 264 -22.21 52.99 4.57
N GLU A 265 -23.26 52.18 4.79
CA GLU A 265 -24.49 52.63 5.39
C GLU A 265 -24.82 51.69 6.59
N THR A 266 -25.04 52.26 7.74
CA THR A 266 -25.51 51.52 8.92
C THR A 266 -26.50 52.36 9.74
N SER A 267 -27.52 51.68 10.28
CA SER A 267 -28.52 52.30 11.18
C SER A 267 -28.35 51.68 12.56
N ASP A 268 -28.30 52.58 13.53
CA ASP A 268 -28.19 52.26 14.98
C ASP A 268 -29.38 52.91 15.72
N LYS A 269 -30.34 52.09 16.10
CA LYS A 269 -31.53 52.50 16.84
C LYS A 269 -31.20 53.07 18.20
N HIS A 270 -30.18 52.49 18.87
CA HIS A 270 -29.80 52.93 20.24
C HIS A 270 -29.22 54.34 20.22
N ALA A 271 -28.39 54.64 19.22
CA ALA A 271 -27.86 55.96 18.98
C ALA A 271 -28.87 56.90 18.29
N GLY A 272 -30.02 56.40 17.83
CA GLY A 272 -31.00 57.17 17.07
C GLY A 272 -30.52 57.70 15.73
N LYS A 273 -29.42 57.12 15.16
CA LYS A 273 -28.70 57.67 14.02
C LYS A 273 -28.51 56.66 12.91
N LYS A 274 -28.64 57.13 11.67
CA LYS A 274 -28.14 56.40 10.48
C LYS A 274 -26.89 57.11 9.96
N PHE A 275 -25.87 56.35 9.67
CA PHE A 275 -24.57 56.76 9.17
C PHE A 275 -24.46 56.39 7.69
N LYS A 276 -23.93 57.29 6.86
CA LYS A 276 -23.50 57.03 5.49
C LYS A 276 -22.21 57.75 5.20
N GLN A 277 -21.24 57.02 4.66
CA GLN A 277 -19.96 57.58 4.21
C GLN A 277 -19.52 56.92 2.91
N VAL A 278 -18.86 57.69 2.04
CA VAL A 278 -18.32 57.21 0.75
C VAL A 278 -16.82 57.37 0.78
N PHE A 279 -16.16 56.30 0.39
CA PHE A 279 -14.73 56.24 0.15
C PHE A 279 -14.52 56.11 -1.36
N ASN A 280 -13.53 56.82 -1.91
CA ASN A 280 -13.21 56.78 -3.32
C ASN A 280 -11.71 56.57 -3.55
N ASP A 281 -11.34 56.28 -4.77
CA ASP A 281 -9.98 56.17 -5.25
C ASP A 281 -9.11 55.28 -4.36
N ASN A 282 -9.53 54.01 -4.20
CA ASN A 282 -8.77 52.98 -3.44
C ASN A 282 -8.55 53.42 -1.97
N MET A 283 -9.59 53.91 -1.32
CA MET A 283 -9.59 54.39 0.07
C MET A 283 -8.71 55.63 0.30
N SER A 284 -8.16 56.26 -0.71
CA SER A 284 -7.31 57.44 -0.57
C SER A 284 -8.10 58.72 -0.26
N LYS A 285 -9.38 58.77 -0.68
CA LYS A 285 -10.29 59.86 -0.47
C LYS A 285 -11.54 59.43 0.27
N LYS A 286 -11.99 60.20 1.26
CA LYS A 286 -13.22 59.91 1.98
C LYS A 286 -14.11 61.16 2.07
N SER A 287 -15.45 61.01 1.94
CA SER A 287 -16.41 62.04 2.17
C SER A 287 -16.57 62.32 3.67
N LYS A 288 -17.14 63.49 4.04
CA LYS A 288 -17.61 63.71 5.39
C LYS A 288 -18.78 62.74 5.67
N PRO A 289 -18.85 62.14 6.87
CA PRO A 289 -19.98 61.30 7.24
C PRO A 289 -21.28 62.06 7.21
N LYS A 290 -22.32 61.52 6.57
CA LYS A 290 -23.69 62.03 6.56
C LYS A 290 -24.50 61.31 7.61
N LEU A 291 -24.99 62.06 8.65
CA LEU A 291 -25.84 61.56 9.70
C LEU A 291 -27.26 61.92 9.40
N THR A 292 -28.20 61.02 9.58
CA THR A 292 -29.64 61.21 9.51
C THR A 292 -30.29 60.42 10.66
N ASN A 293 -31.60 60.60 10.87
CA ASN A 293 -32.32 59.82 11.85
C ASN A 293 -32.29 58.35 11.53
N ALA A 294 -32.20 57.50 12.57
CA ALA A 294 -32.25 56.06 12.45
C ALA A 294 -33.52 55.56 11.72
N THR A 295 -33.39 54.42 11.02
CA THR A 295 -34.55 53.74 10.47
C THR A 295 -35.27 52.93 11.55
N LYS A 296 -36.49 52.42 11.25
CA LYS A 296 -37.21 51.52 12.16
C LYS A 296 -36.45 50.23 12.47
N GLU A 297 -35.54 49.82 11.62
CA GLU A 297 -34.76 48.61 11.71
C GLU A 297 -33.26 48.94 11.72
N ASP A 298 -32.50 48.19 12.52
CA ASP A 298 -31.06 48.22 12.49
C ASP A 298 -30.54 47.42 11.29
N PHE A 299 -29.54 47.93 10.63
CA PHE A 299 -28.92 47.25 9.48
C PHE A 299 -27.48 47.73 9.21
N THR A 300 -26.76 46.94 8.45
CA THR A 300 -25.52 47.35 7.77
C THR A 300 -25.63 47.01 6.28
N LYS A 301 -25.27 48.00 5.42
CA LYS A 301 -25.22 47.85 3.97
C LYS A 301 -23.89 48.37 3.47
N ILE A 302 -23.17 47.52 2.73
CA ILE A 302 -21.93 47.85 2.03
C ILE A 302 -22.19 47.78 0.54
N THR A 303 -21.87 48.86 -0.20
CA THR A 303 -21.95 48.89 -1.67
C THR A 303 -20.57 49.29 -2.19
N PHE A 304 -20.04 48.57 -3.16
CA PHE A 304 -18.73 48.83 -3.69
C PHE A 304 -18.61 48.54 -5.19
N LYS A 305 -17.72 49.27 -5.86
CA LYS A 305 -17.30 49.06 -7.24
C LYS A 305 -15.84 48.64 -7.24
N PRO A 306 -15.54 47.35 -7.51
CA PRO A 306 -14.16 46.91 -7.60
C PRO A 306 -13.34 47.68 -8.61
N ASP A 307 -12.08 47.97 -8.34
CA ASP A 307 -11.13 48.53 -9.29
C ASP A 307 -10.65 47.41 -10.24
N LEU A 308 -11.49 47.13 -11.26
CA LEU A 308 -11.25 46.02 -12.18
C LEU A 308 -9.90 46.14 -12.94
N GLN A 309 -9.38 47.34 -13.14
CA GLN A 309 -8.10 47.56 -13.82
C GLN A 309 -6.93 46.93 -13.04
N LYS A 310 -7.00 46.95 -11.70
CA LYS A 310 -6.00 46.28 -10.82
C LYS A 310 -6.04 44.74 -10.90
N PHE A 311 -7.09 44.20 -11.46
CA PHE A 311 -7.31 42.78 -11.68
C PHE A 311 -7.19 42.39 -13.16
N GLY A 312 -6.74 43.32 -14.03
CA GLY A 312 -6.62 43.08 -15.46
C GLY A 312 -7.93 42.88 -16.20
N MET A 313 -9.06 43.37 -15.62
CA MET A 313 -10.42 43.22 -16.17
C MET A 313 -11.00 44.59 -16.55
N GLU A 314 -11.83 44.64 -17.59
CA GLU A 314 -12.60 45.81 -17.95
C GLU A 314 -14.03 45.79 -17.38
N LYS A 315 -14.62 44.58 -17.31
CA LYS A 315 -15.96 44.34 -16.77
C LYS A 315 -16.00 42.99 -16.02
N MET A 316 -17.00 42.81 -15.18
CA MET A 316 -17.33 41.50 -14.60
C MET A 316 -17.79 40.56 -15.72
N ASP A 317 -17.03 39.47 -15.98
CA ASP A 317 -17.40 38.45 -16.95
C ASP A 317 -18.38 37.43 -16.40
N GLU A 318 -18.90 36.55 -17.28
CA GLU A 318 -19.90 35.53 -16.92
C GLU A 318 -19.34 34.49 -15.96
N ASP A 319 -18.04 34.11 -16.06
CA ASP A 319 -17.39 33.14 -15.19
C ASP A 319 -17.28 33.66 -13.76
N PHE A 320 -16.84 34.91 -13.64
CA PHE A 320 -16.71 35.56 -12.34
C PHE A 320 -18.11 35.78 -11.71
N GLU A 321 -19.08 36.23 -12.48
CA GLU A 321 -20.45 36.40 -11.98
C GLU A 321 -21.05 35.06 -11.52
N ALA A 322 -20.90 33.98 -12.31
CA ALA A 322 -21.38 32.63 -11.95
C ALA A 322 -20.77 32.12 -10.62
N LEU A 323 -19.48 32.45 -10.35
CA LEU A 323 -18.82 32.13 -9.11
C LEU A 323 -19.37 32.96 -7.93
N LEU A 324 -19.61 34.27 -8.12
CA LEU A 324 -20.19 35.14 -7.09
C LEU A 324 -21.60 34.69 -6.73
N LEU A 325 -22.40 34.34 -7.72
CA LEU A 325 -23.76 33.80 -7.51
C LEU A 325 -23.70 32.52 -6.68
N LYS A 326 -22.84 31.59 -7.07
CA LYS A 326 -22.64 30.33 -6.31
C LYS A 326 -22.28 30.62 -4.85
N ARG A 327 -21.44 31.61 -4.59
CA ARG A 327 -21.02 31.98 -3.24
C ARG A 327 -22.16 32.50 -2.38
N VAL A 328 -23.11 33.22 -2.96
CA VAL A 328 -24.35 33.66 -2.26
C VAL A 328 -25.23 32.45 -1.89
N TYR A 329 -25.27 31.42 -2.76
CA TYR A 329 -25.96 30.15 -2.47
C TYR A 329 -25.24 29.39 -1.34
N ASP A 330 -23.92 29.49 -1.25
CA ASP A 330 -23.14 28.90 -0.14
C ASP A 330 -23.57 29.47 1.22
N ILE A 331 -23.74 30.78 1.29
CA ILE A 331 -24.23 31.44 2.53
C ILE A 331 -25.66 30.99 2.85
N ALA A 332 -26.54 30.86 1.85
CA ALA A 332 -27.88 30.35 2.09
C ALA A 332 -27.91 28.93 2.63
N GLY A 333 -26.92 28.11 2.26
CA GLY A 333 -26.75 26.74 2.77
C GLY A 333 -26.13 26.67 4.15
N CYS A 334 -25.18 27.55 4.46
CA CYS A 334 -24.35 27.46 5.67
C CYS A 334 -24.90 28.19 6.87
N VAL A 335 -25.63 29.31 6.68
CA VAL A 335 -26.09 30.15 7.76
C VAL A 335 -27.55 29.82 8.10
N SER A 336 -27.72 29.06 9.15
CA SER A 336 -29.05 28.61 9.57
C SER A 336 -29.92 29.77 10.07
N GLY A 337 -31.21 29.75 9.67
CA GLY A 337 -32.20 30.72 10.13
C GLY A 337 -32.10 32.11 9.51
N VAL A 338 -31.38 32.24 8.37
CA VAL A 338 -31.30 33.51 7.61
C VAL A 338 -31.91 33.33 6.24
N LYS A 339 -32.73 34.30 5.84
CA LYS A 339 -33.34 34.46 4.50
C LYS A 339 -32.33 35.19 3.62
N VAL A 340 -31.83 34.54 2.60
CA VAL A 340 -30.88 35.12 1.65
C VAL A 340 -31.61 35.51 0.37
N TYR A 341 -31.39 36.73 -0.06
CA TYR A 341 -31.93 37.29 -1.32
C TYR A 341 -30.76 37.59 -2.25
N LEU A 342 -30.93 37.26 -3.51
CA LEU A 342 -30.00 37.55 -4.59
C LEU A 342 -30.75 38.31 -5.68
N ASN A 343 -30.32 39.57 -5.97
CA ASN A 343 -31.00 40.49 -6.90
C ASN A 343 -32.52 40.54 -6.64
N ASP A 344 -32.92 40.74 -5.38
CA ASP A 344 -34.29 40.80 -4.84
C ASP A 344 -35.07 39.46 -4.90
N GLU A 345 -34.56 38.40 -5.54
CA GLU A 345 -35.17 37.07 -5.52
C GLU A 345 -34.72 36.28 -4.29
N ARG A 346 -35.67 35.75 -3.54
CA ARG A 346 -35.32 34.90 -2.37
C ARG A 346 -34.80 33.53 -2.81
N ILE A 347 -33.62 33.13 -2.34
CA ILE A 347 -33.04 31.80 -2.52
C ILE A 347 -33.85 30.77 -1.73
N LYS A 348 -34.33 29.72 -2.42
CA LYS A 348 -35.21 28.68 -1.84
C LYS A 348 -34.46 27.51 -1.19
N ILE A 349 -33.32 27.75 -0.55
CA ILE A 349 -32.58 26.79 0.27
C ILE A 349 -33.03 26.97 1.73
N LYS A 350 -33.47 25.88 2.38
CA LYS A 350 -33.94 25.91 3.76
C LYS A 350 -32.89 25.54 4.78
N ASN A 351 -31.94 24.68 4.38
CA ASN A 351 -30.90 24.10 5.26
C ASN A 351 -29.73 23.59 4.45
N PHE A 352 -28.66 23.14 5.13
CA PHE A 352 -27.47 22.62 4.51
C PHE A 352 -27.71 21.34 3.68
N LYS A 353 -28.71 20.53 4.03
CA LYS A 353 -29.09 19.36 3.23
C LYS A 353 -29.59 19.72 1.85
N ASP A 354 -30.49 20.75 1.77
CA ASP A 354 -31.04 21.22 0.49
C ASP A 354 -29.92 21.77 -0.41
N TYR A 355 -28.98 22.48 0.20
CA TYR A 355 -27.77 22.98 -0.48
C TYR A 355 -26.93 21.84 -1.06
N CYS A 356 -26.63 20.81 -0.27
CA CYS A 356 -25.87 19.65 -0.72
C CYS A 356 -26.61 18.92 -1.87
N GLN A 357 -27.93 18.87 -1.82
CA GLN A 357 -28.74 18.21 -2.86
C GLN A 357 -28.59 18.87 -4.23
N MET A 358 -28.29 20.18 -4.30
CA MET A 358 -28.05 20.86 -5.57
C MET A 358 -26.87 20.28 -6.35
N TYR A 359 -25.78 19.89 -5.67
CA TYR A 359 -24.65 19.24 -6.31
C TYR A 359 -25.02 17.89 -6.92
N ILE A 360 -25.80 17.09 -6.19
CA ILE A 360 -26.20 15.75 -6.65
C ILE A 360 -27.19 15.82 -7.82
N ASN A 361 -28.05 16.82 -7.80
CA ASN A 361 -29.00 17.01 -8.92
C ASN A 361 -28.27 17.39 -10.22
N SER A 362 -27.18 18.13 -10.11
CA SER A 362 -26.35 18.52 -11.26
C SER A 362 -25.61 17.32 -11.88
N THR A 363 -24.98 16.50 -11.05
CA THR A 363 -24.26 15.29 -11.52
C THR A 363 -25.18 14.26 -12.16
N LYS A 364 -26.47 14.19 -11.72
CA LYS A 364 -27.47 13.30 -12.34
C LYS A 364 -27.86 13.73 -13.75
N LYS A 365 -27.90 15.02 -14.02
CA LYS A 365 -28.23 15.53 -15.37
C LYS A 365 -27.13 15.30 -16.37
N GLU A 366 -25.87 15.56 -15.96
CA GLU A 366 -24.69 15.31 -16.81
C GLU A 366 -24.55 13.82 -17.19
N SER A 367 -24.90 12.91 -16.27
CA SER A 367 -24.88 11.46 -16.54
C SER A 367 -25.96 11.02 -17.53
N GLN A 368 -27.08 11.72 -17.61
CA GLN A 368 -28.18 11.39 -18.56
C GLN A 368 -27.92 11.91 -19.97
N GLU A 369 -27.11 12.98 -20.12
CA GLU A 369 -26.80 13.54 -21.44
C GLU A 369 -25.64 12.82 -22.15
N ASN A 370 -24.75 12.14 -21.39
CA ASN A 370 -23.52 11.54 -21.92
C ASN A 370 -23.54 10.02 -22.13
N ASP A 371 -24.62 9.30 -21.77
CA ASP A 371 -24.60 7.83 -21.74
C ASP A 371 -25.79 7.20 -22.48
N LEU A 372 -25.51 6.75 -23.70
CA LEU A 372 -26.43 5.92 -24.51
C LEU A 372 -26.38 4.44 -24.14
N GLY A 373 -25.73 4.03 -23.03
CA GLY A 373 -25.54 2.61 -22.74
C GLY A 373 -25.32 2.18 -21.29
N SER A 374 -25.17 3.07 -20.33
CA SER A 374 -24.96 2.67 -18.94
C SER A 374 -26.24 2.76 -18.10
N MET A 375 -26.49 1.74 -17.29
CA MET A 375 -27.59 1.75 -16.32
C MET A 375 -27.48 2.98 -15.42
N PRO A 376 -28.53 3.82 -15.28
CA PRO A 376 -28.50 4.98 -14.41
C PRO A 376 -28.28 4.53 -12.98
N ASN A 377 -27.25 5.09 -12.33
CA ASN A 377 -26.91 4.82 -10.94
C ASN A 377 -28.03 5.42 -10.05
N GLN A 378 -29.10 4.65 -9.83
CA GLN A 378 -30.37 5.08 -9.21
C GLN A 378 -30.25 5.50 -7.74
N ASN A 379 -29.10 5.37 -7.07
CA ASN A 379 -28.98 5.49 -5.61
C ASN A 379 -28.04 6.59 -5.10
N GLN A 380 -27.80 7.65 -5.85
CA GLN A 380 -27.09 8.82 -5.31
C GLN A 380 -28.03 9.67 -4.45
N ASN A 381 -28.30 9.24 -3.24
CA ASN A 381 -29.03 10.01 -2.25
C ASN A 381 -28.04 10.62 -1.24
N ILE A 382 -28.28 11.88 -0.86
CA ILE A 382 -27.54 12.52 0.23
C ILE A 382 -27.92 11.91 1.55
N ILE A 383 -26.92 11.45 2.27
CA ILE A 383 -27.01 11.03 3.67
C ILE A 383 -26.55 12.22 4.51
N TYR A 384 -27.47 12.81 5.27
CA TYR A 384 -27.24 14.03 6.04
C TYR A 384 -27.47 13.78 7.53
N GLU A 385 -26.66 14.46 8.36
CA GLU A 385 -26.80 14.51 9.80
C GLU A 385 -26.39 15.89 10.34
N ARG A 386 -27.24 16.46 11.19
CA ARG A 386 -26.85 17.57 12.06
C ARG A 386 -26.35 16.95 13.38
N VAL A 387 -25.04 16.90 13.54
CA VAL A 387 -24.40 16.23 14.68
C VAL A 387 -24.64 17.02 15.98
N ASN A 388 -24.55 18.34 15.89
CA ASN A 388 -24.86 19.31 16.95
C ASN A 388 -25.02 20.71 16.36
N GLU A 389 -25.11 21.73 17.17
CA GLU A 389 -25.30 23.13 16.72
C GLU A 389 -24.11 23.68 15.91
N ARG A 390 -22.92 23.07 16.05
CA ARG A 390 -21.69 23.53 15.41
C ARG A 390 -21.26 22.65 14.23
N TRP A 391 -21.93 21.51 13.99
CA TRP A 391 -21.51 20.55 12.96
C TRP A 391 -22.71 19.98 12.21
N GLU A 392 -22.68 20.18 10.92
CA GLU A 392 -23.57 19.52 9.94
C GLU A 392 -22.68 18.77 8.94
N ILE A 393 -22.98 17.50 8.70
CA ILE A 393 -22.24 16.66 7.76
C ILE A 393 -23.18 16.00 6.77
N ALA A 394 -22.72 15.85 5.55
CA ALA A 394 -23.41 15.03 4.58
C ALA A 394 -22.42 14.20 3.77
N PHE A 395 -22.92 13.12 3.19
CA PHE A 395 -22.15 12.16 2.40
C PHE A 395 -22.93 11.82 1.12
N SER A 396 -22.19 11.68 0.03
CA SER A 396 -22.58 11.00 -1.21
C SER A 396 -21.42 10.16 -1.73
N MET A 397 -21.69 9.27 -2.68
CA MET A 397 -20.62 8.51 -3.35
C MET A 397 -19.90 9.39 -4.36
N SER A 398 -18.59 9.23 -4.44
CA SER A 398 -17.72 9.86 -5.43
C SER A 398 -17.30 8.87 -6.52
N ASP A 399 -16.94 9.36 -7.69
CA ASP A 399 -16.54 8.60 -8.88
C ASP A 399 -15.06 8.09 -8.84
N GLY A 400 -14.59 7.71 -7.65
CA GLY A 400 -13.26 7.14 -7.48
C GLY A 400 -12.15 8.14 -7.14
N GLN A 401 -12.52 9.42 -6.92
CA GLN A 401 -11.65 10.46 -6.36
C GLN A 401 -12.32 11.09 -5.14
N PHE A 402 -11.51 11.39 -4.12
CA PHE A 402 -12.02 12.07 -2.93
C PHE A 402 -12.51 13.46 -3.28
N GLN A 403 -13.78 13.76 -2.95
CA GLN A 403 -14.39 15.07 -3.15
C GLN A 403 -14.86 15.64 -1.82
N GLN A 404 -14.81 16.96 -1.70
CA GLN A 404 -15.29 17.66 -0.51
C GLN A 404 -15.89 19.02 -0.86
N VAL A 405 -16.88 19.44 -0.08
CA VAL A 405 -17.38 20.81 -0.01
C VAL A 405 -17.45 21.16 1.46
N SER A 406 -16.66 22.13 1.89
CA SER A 406 -16.54 22.39 3.32
C SER A 406 -16.50 23.87 3.67
N PHE A 407 -17.06 24.16 4.84
CA PHE A 407 -17.18 25.51 5.38
C PHE A 407 -16.72 25.54 6.85
N VAL A 408 -16.00 26.59 7.19
CA VAL A 408 -15.61 26.93 8.56
C VAL A 408 -16.04 28.35 8.85
N ASN A 409 -16.98 28.53 9.80
CA ASN A 409 -17.52 29.83 10.15
C ASN A 409 -18.00 30.61 8.90
N SER A 410 -18.78 29.95 8.07
CA SER A 410 -19.29 30.45 6.77
C SER A 410 -18.23 30.73 5.68
N ILE A 411 -16.95 30.50 5.93
CA ILE A 411 -15.87 30.61 4.94
C ILE A 411 -15.82 29.30 4.12
N CYS A 412 -15.80 29.42 2.82
CA CYS A 412 -15.63 28.28 1.93
C CYS A 412 -14.16 27.80 1.93
N THR A 413 -13.89 26.63 2.48
CA THR A 413 -12.53 26.03 2.50
C THR A 413 -12.33 25.16 1.26
N VAL A 414 -12.01 25.81 0.13
CA VAL A 414 -11.94 25.14 -1.18
C VAL A 414 -10.95 23.99 -1.20
N LYS A 415 -9.81 24.13 -0.49
CA LYS A 415 -8.76 23.10 -0.36
C LYS A 415 -8.98 22.20 0.85
N GLY A 416 -10.08 22.38 1.62
CA GLY A 416 -10.42 21.58 2.78
C GLY A 416 -9.60 21.93 4.03
N GLY A 417 -9.03 20.92 4.67
CA GLY A 417 -8.21 21.09 5.85
C GLY A 417 -8.44 20.02 6.93
N THR A 418 -8.00 20.33 8.16
CA THR A 418 -8.05 19.40 9.29
C THR A 418 -9.46 18.95 9.69
N HIS A 419 -10.47 19.82 9.53
CA HIS A 419 -11.89 19.52 9.81
C HIS A 419 -12.44 18.48 8.81
N VAL A 420 -12.03 18.54 7.55
CA VAL A 420 -12.42 17.56 6.52
C VAL A 420 -11.80 16.21 6.83
N ASN A 421 -10.50 16.18 7.13
CA ASN A 421 -9.83 14.95 7.51
C ASN A 421 -10.44 14.34 8.77
N TYR A 422 -10.74 15.17 9.78
CA TYR A 422 -11.34 14.73 11.03
C TYR A 422 -12.67 13.96 10.83
N VAL A 423 -13.53 14.38 9.92
CA VAL A 423 -14.79 13.70 9.59
C VAL A 423 -14.55 12.50 8.66
N ALA A 424 -13.80 12.70 7.58
CA ALA A 424 -13.55 11.67 6.57
C ALA A 424 -12.81 10.45 7.14
N ASP A 425 -11.87 10.65 8.06
CA ASP A 425 -11.10 9.56 8.67
C ASP A 425 -11.96 8.71 9.63
N GLN A 426 -12.94 9.31 10.33
CA GLN A 426 -13.92 8.57 11.12
C GLN A 426 -14.79 7.66 10.24
N ILE A 427 -15.31 8.20 9.13
CA ILE A 427 -16.11 7.43 8.15
C ILE A 427 -15.24 6.30 7.58
N THR A 428 -14.03 6.61 7.12
CA THR A 428 -13.09 5.66 6.52
C THR A 428 -12.77 4.50 7.47
N SER A 429 -12.45 4.79 8.73
CA SER A 429 -12.10 3.77 9.72
C SER A 429 -13.26 2.80 9.97
N LYS A 430 -14.48 3.31 10.15
CA LYS A 430 -15.67 2.46 10.37
C LYS A 430 -16.02 1.63 9.12
N LEU A 431 -15.81 2.16 7.91
CA LEU A 431 -15.99 1.41 6.67
C LEU A 431 -14.96 0.30 6.52
N ILE A 432 -13.69 0.55 6.84
CA ILE A 432 -12.62 -0.45 6.83
C ILE A 432 -12.93 -1.58 7.81
N ASP A 433 -13.37 -1.27 9.00
CA ASP A 433 -13.72 -2.29 10.00
C ASP A 433 -14.89 -3.17 9.53
N SER A 434 -15.87 -2.58 8.86
CA SER A 434 -16.96 -3.33 8.23
C SER A 434 -16.49 -4.21 7.07
N LEU A 435 -15.58 -3.70 6.23
CA LEU A 435 -14.98 -4.45 5.12
C LEU A 435 -14.14 -5.62 5.61
N LYS A 436 -13.35 -5.44 6.66
CA LYS A 436 -12.57 -6.53 7.30
C LYS A 436 -13.46 -7.64 7.88
N LYS A 437 -14.62 -7.27 8.45
CA LYS A 437 -15.60 -8.26 8.95
C LYS A 437 -16.20 -9.10 7.81
N LYS A 438 -16.48 -8.49 6.64
CA LYS A 438 -17.02 -9.20 5.47
C LYS A 438 -15.97 -10.02 4.72
N ASN A 439 -14.70 -9.56 4.66
CA ASN A 439 -13.61 -10.21 3.93
C ASN A 439 -12.30 -10.10 4.70
N LYS A 440 -11.96 -11.13 5.48
CA LYS A 440 -10.73 -11.16 6.31
C LYS A 440 -9.43 -11.06 5.50
N ASN A 441 -9.44 -11.50 4.25
CA ASN A 441 -8.25 -11.55 3.38
C ASN A 441 -8.06 -10.28 2.52
N LEU A 442 -8.93 -9.26 2.65
CA LEU A 442 -8.85 -8.07 1.84
C LEU A 442 -8.05 -6.98 2.57
N SER A 443 -6.85 -6.68 2.08
CA SER A 443 -6.04 -5.57 2.58
C SER A 443 -6.39 -4.30 1.82
N ILE A 444 -7.23 -3.45 2.43
CA ILE A 444 -7.61 -2.14 1.88
C ILE A 444 -6.93 -1.06 2.71
N LYS A 445 -6.24 -0.14 2.03
CA LYS A 445 -5.63 1.03 2.68
C LYS A 445 -6.66 2.16 2.85
N PRO A 446 -6.54 3.01 3.89
CA PRO A 446 -7.50 4.10 4.15
C PRO A 446 -7.75 5.02 2.96
N PHE A 447 -6.72 5.41 2.22
CA PHE A 447 -6.86 6.28 1.06
C PHE A 447 -7.72 5.67 -0.06
N GLN A 448 -7.73 4.33 -0.20
CA GLN A 448 -8.53 3.62 -1.20
C GLN A 448 -10.03 3.70 -0.89
N VAL A 449 -10.38 3.71 0.40
CA VAL A 449 -11.77 3.93 0.83
C VAL A 449 -12.14 5.39 0.68
N LYS A 450 -11.23 6.29 1.11
CA LYS A 450 -11.43 7.73 1.06
C LYS A 450 -11.76 8.23 -0.34
N ASN A 451 -11.16 7.64 -1.38
CA ASN A 451 -11.42 8.01 -2.78
C ASN A 451 -12.86 7.79 -3.24
N HIS A 452 -13.65 7.00 -2.53
CA HIS A 452 -15.07 6.78 -2.85
C HIS A 452 -16.03 7.68 -2.05
N LEU A 453 -15.47 8.64 -1.28
CA LEU A 453 -16.24 9.55 -0.44
C LEU A 453 -16.37 10.92 -1.10
N TRP A 454 -17.56 11.45 -1.16
CA TRP A 454 -17.84 12.86 -1.34
C TRP A 454 -18.48 13.39 -0.06
N VAL A 455 -17.74 14.24 0.67
CA VAL A 455 -18.15 14.73 1.98
C VAL A 455 -18.49 16.20 1.92
N PHE A 456 -19.56 16.58 2.61
CA PHE A 456 -20.00 17.97 2.78
C PHE A 456 -19.96 18.29 4.26
N ILE A 457 -19.35 19.42 4.62
CA ILE A 457 -19.14 19.78 6.02
C ILE A 457 -19.42 21.25 6.23
N ASN A 458 -20.32 21.57 7.14
CA ASN A 458 -20.55 22.91 7.66
C ASN A 458 -20.17 22.92 9.14
N SER A 459 -19.19 23.73 9.53
CA SER A 459 -18.64 23.72 10.89
C SER A 459 -18.42 25.10 11.47
N LEU A 460 -18.70 25.25 12.77
CA LEU A 460 -18.37 26.42 13.57
C LEU A 460 -17.22 26.07 14.51
N ILE A 461 -16.04 26.64 14.25
CA ILE A 461 -14.77 26.35 14.93
C ILE A 461 -14.30 27.59 15.68
N GLU A 462 -13.89 27.41 16.95
CA GLU A 462 -13.38 28.48 17.78
C GLU A 462 -12.00 28.94 17.28
N ASN A 463 -11.84 30.24 17.11
CA ASN A 463 -10.60 30.92 16.73
C ASN A 463 -9.84 30.19 15.62
N PRO A 464 -10.46 29.97 14.42
CA PRO A 464 -9.86 29.16 13.36
C PRO A 464 -8.55 29.74 12.84
N ALA A 465 -7.58 28.85 12.54
CA ALA A 465 -6.31 29.21 11.91
C ALA A 465 -6.24 28.59 10.52
N PHE A 466 -5.79 29.38 9.55
CA PHE A 466 -5.70 29.00 8.13
C PHE A 466 -4.24 29.09 7.65
N ASP A 467 -3.97 28.51 6.48
CA ASP A 467 -2.66 28.55 5.83
C ASP A 467 -2.29 29.93 5.27
N SER A 468 -3.29 30.75 4.93
CA SER A 468 -3.12 32.06 4.31
C SER A 468 -4.30 32.99 4.59
N GLN A 469 -4.20 34.27 4.18
CA GLN A 469 -5.30 35.24 4.29
C GLN A 469 -6.49 34.89 3.37
N THR A 470 -6.26 34.11 2.31
CA THR A 470 -7.35 33.60 1.44
C THR A 470 -8.25 32.58 2.14
N LYS A 471 -7.78 31.97 3.23
CA LYS A 471 -8.51 31.03 4.11
C LYS A 471 -9.02 29.78 3.42
N GLU A 472 -8.28 29.27 2.43
CA GLU A 472 -8.68 28.11 1.63
C GLU A 472 -8.49 26.79 2.35
N THR A 473 -7.56 26.71 3.32
CA THR A 473 -7.22 25.49 4.07
C THR A 473 -7.22 25.73 5.57
N LEU A 474 -8.03 25.00 6.34
CA LEU A 474 -7.97 25.03 7.79
C LEU A 474 -6.77 24.23 8.30
N THR A 475 -5.89 24.86 9.09
CA THR A 475 -4.68 24.23 9.68
C THR A 475 -4.80 23.95 11.17
N LEU A 476 -5.80 24.53 11.86
CA LEU A 476 -6.03 24.32 13.30
C LEU A 476 -6.19 22.84 13.63
N ARG A 477 -5.56 22.37 14.69
CA ARG A 477 -5.67 20.96 15.12
C ARG A 477 -7.08 20.65 15.64
N ALA A 478 -7.55 19.41 15.40
CA ALA A 478 -8.89 18.97 15.80
C ALA A 478 -9.16 19.08 17.31
N SER A 479 -8.12 18.94 18.15
CA SER A 479 -8.23 19.13 19.62
C SER A 479 -8.59 20.56 20.03
N SER A 480 -8.36 21.54 19.16
CA SER A 480 -8.56 22.98 19.42
C SER A 480 -9.82 23.54 18.75
N PHE A 481 -10.69 22.72 18.17
CA PHE A 481 -11.91 23.18 17.50
C PHE A 481 -12.97 23.78 18.45
N GLY A 482 -12.82 23.53 19.74
CA GLY A 482 -13.81 23.94 20.75
C GLY A 482 -15.09 23.12 20.75
N SER A 483 -15.24 22.18 19.80
CA SER A 483 -16.37 21.27 19.69
C SER A 483 -15.94 19.95 19.04
N ARG A 484 -16.74 18.89 19.22
CA ARG A 484 -16.48 17.56 18.63
C ARG A 484 -17.56 17.23 17.61
N CYS A 485 -17.18 16.50 16.55
CA CYS A 485 -18.09 15.94 15.56
C CYS A 485 -18.03 14.40 15.61
N PRO A 486 -18.65 13.74 16.59
CA PRO A 486 -18.72 12.27 16.58
C PRO A 486 -19.72 11.81 15.52
N VAL A 487 -19.23 11.13 14.47
CA VAL A 487 -20.10 10.58 13.43
C VAL A 487 -20.91 9.42 14.00
N SER A 488 -22.24 9.50 13.92
CA SER A 488 -23.14 8.51 14.53
C SER A 488 -23.09 7.15 13.81
N ASP A 489 -23.39 6.08 14.54
CA ASP A 489 -23.49 4.76 13.94
C ASP A 489 -24.69 4.64 12.97
N ASN A 490 -25.74 5.44 13.18
CA ASN A 490 -26.87 5.51 12.28
C ASN A 490 -26.44 6.13 10.92
N PHE A 491 -25.68 7.21 10.95
CA PHE A 491 -25.09 7.80 9.74
C PHE A 491 -24.22 6.80 8.99
N ILE A 492 -23.30 6.14 9.69
CA ILE A 492 -22.40 5.13 9.13
C ILE A 492 -23.18 3.96 8.54
N ASN A 493 -24.23 3.47 9.22
CA ASN A 493 -25.08 2.40 8.69
C ASN A 493 -25.78 2.79 7.39
N LYS A 494 -26.23 4.04 7.26
CA LYS A 494 -26.79 4.56 6.01
C LYS A 494 -25.72 4.64 4.92
N VAL A 495 -24.50 5.12 5.26
CA VAL A 495 -23.36 5.14 4.33
C VAL A 495 -23.00 3.72 3.86
N MET A 496 -22.97 2.73 4.75
CA MET A 496 -22.73 1.33 4.36
C MET A 496 -23.80 0.77 3.41
N LYS A 497 -25.05 1.22 3.54
CA LYS A 497 -26.17 0.80 2.68
C LYS A 497 -26.24 1.56 1.35
N SER A 498 -25.46 2.61 1.14
CA SER A 498 -25.49 3.41 -0.09
C SER A 498 -24.89 2.72 -1.32
N GLY A 499 -24.30 1.53 -1.18
CA GLY A 499 -23.56 0.85 -2.25
C GLY A 499 -22.05 1.16 -2.27
N VAL A 500 -21.56 2.06 -1.41
CA VAL A 500 -20.13 2.41 -1.35
C VAL A 500 -19.24 1.21 -1.08
N ILE A 501 -19.69 0.26 -0.27
CA ILE A 501 -18.97 -0.99 0.03
C ILE A 501 -18.76 -1.83 -1.24
N ASP A 502 -19.79 -1.95 -2.08
CA ASP A 502 -19.72 -2.76 -3.29
C ASP A 502 -18.83 -2.10 -4.34
N ASN A 503 -18.88 -0.77 -4.44
CA ASN A 503 -17.98 0.00 -5.31
C ASN A 503 -16.52 -0.15 -4.87
N ILE A 504 -16.21 -0.04 -3.57
CA ILE A 504 -14.86 -0.24 -3.03
C ILE A 504 -14.37 -1.67 -3.33
N LEU A 505 -15.22 -2.69 -3.14
CA LEU A 505 -14.89 -4.09 -3.40
C LEU A 505 -14.66 -4.35 -4.90
N SER A 506 -15.50 -3.81 -5.76
CA SER A 506 -15.37 -3.92 -7.23
C SER A 506 -14.10 -3.24 -7.72
N TRP A 507 -13.83 -2.03 -7.25
CA TRP A 507 -12.60 -1.31 -7.54
C TRP A 507 -11.35 -2.05 -7.04
N ALA A 508 -11.39 -2.59 -5.82
CA ALA A 508 -10.29 -3.37 -5.26
C ALA A 508 -10.00 -4.61 -6.11
N LYS A 509 -11.04 -5.37 -6.51
CA LYS A 509 -10.92 -6.52 -7.42
C LYS A 509 -10.34 -6.10 -8.78
N TYR A 510 -10.85 -5.03 -9.37
CA TYR A 510 -10.34 -4.49 -10.63
C TYR A 510 -8.86 -4.12 -10.53
N LYS A 511 -8.46 -3.41 -9.46
CA LYS A 511 -7.08 -3.02 -9.22
C LYS A 511 -6.17 -4.24 -9.02
N GLN A 512 -6.63 -5.26 -8.29
CA GLN A 512 -5.93 -6.53 -8.13
C GLN A 512 -5.74 -7.25 -9.48
N SER A 513 -6.79 -7.34 -10.30
CA SER A 513 -6.70 -7.90 -11.64
C SER A 513 -5.70 -7.14 -12.52
N GLN A 514 -5.73 -5.81 -12.49
CA GLN A 514 -4.77 -4.96 -13.21
C GLN A 514 -3.32 -5.16 -12.74
N MET A 515 -3.13 -5.38 -11.45
CA MET A 515 -1.80 -5.69 -10.90
C MET A 515 -1.29 -7.03 -11.44
N LEU A 516 -2.12 -8.09 -11.41
CA LEU A 516 -1.74 -9.40 -11.94
C LEU A 516 -1.43 -9.36 -13.44
N LYS A 517 -2.11 -8.49 -14.20
CA LYS A 517 -1.83 -8.27 -15.63
C LYS A 517 -0.46 -7.63 -15.89
N LYS A 518 0.16 -6.93 -14.93
CA LYS A 518 1.50 -6.34 -15.12
C LYS A 518 2.60 -7.38 -15.32
N THR A 519 2.41 -8.61 -14.83
CA THR A 519 3.33 -9.73 -14.99
C THR A 519 2.99 -10.61 -16.18
N ASP A 520 2.02 -10.23 -17.00
CA ASP A 520 1.57 -11.03 -18.15
C ASP A 520 2.66 -11.20 -19.20
N GLY A 521 2.72 -12.40 -19.74
CA GLY A 521 3.55 -12.74 -20.89
C GLY A 521 2.80 -12.48 -22.20
N HIS A 522 3.57 -12.42 -23.29
CA HIS A 522 3.04 -12.29 -24.64
C HIS A 522 3.77 -13.25 -25.59
N LYS A 523 3.10 -13.66 -26.67
CA LYS A 523 3.72 -14.47 -27.71
C LYS A 523 4.77 -13.66 -28.49
N ARG A 524 6.00 -13.62 -27.97
CA ARG A 524 7.16 -12.98 -28.61
C ARG A 524 8.21 -14.05 -28.95
N SER A 525 8.88 -13.91 -30.08
CA SER A 525 9.93 -14.84 -30.49
C SER A 525 11.19 -14.77 -29.62
N ARG A 526 11.47 -13.63 -29.01
CA ARG A 526 12.60 -13.46 -28.09
C ARG A 526 12.15 -12.85 -26.76
N ILE A 527 12.70 -13.37 -25.68
CA ILE A 527 12.54 -12.82 -24.32
C ILE A 527 13.94 -12.49 -23.80
N SER A 528 14.08 -11.31 -23.21
CA SER A 528 15.28 -10.89 -22.48
C SER A 528 14.97 -10.71 -21.00
N GLY A 529 15.99 -10.81 -20.16
CA GLY A 529 15.87 -10.53 -18.72
C GLY A 529 15.38 -11.66 -17.84
N ILE A 530 15.24 -12.90 -18.36
CA ILE A 530 14.98 -14.09 -17.54
C ILE A 530 16.30 -14.88 -17.43
N PRO A 531 17.01 -14.76 -16.30
CA PRO A 531 18.23 -15.50 -16.11
C PRO A 531 17.95 -17.01 -16.08
N LYS A 532 18.90 -17.81 -16.53
CA LYS A 532 18.86 -19.27 -16.54
C LYS A 532 17.86 -19.92 -17.53
N LEU A 533 17.08 -19.15 -18.33
CA LEU A 533 16.28 -19.72 -19.38
C LEU A 533 17.18 -20.12 -20.58
N ASP A 534 17.10 -21.38 -21.00
CA ASP A 534 17.56 -21.86 -22.31
C ASP A 534 16.31 -21.96 -23.17
N ASP A 535 16.08 -20.96 -24.03
CA ASP A 535 14.85 -20.85 -24.83
C ASP A 535 14.91 -21.72 -26.08
N ALA A 536 13.79 -22.30 -26.53
CA ALA A 536 13.72 -23.03 -27.77
C ALA A 536 13.77 -22.04 -28.96
N ASN A 537 14.45 -22.44 -30.07
CA ASN A 537 14.60 -21.58 -31.25
C ASN A 537 13.24 -21.22 -31.88
N ASN A 538 12.28 -22.15 -31.87
CA ASN A 538 10.92 -21.96 -32.39
C ASN A 538 9.93 -21.37 -31.37
N ALA A 539 10.34 -21.08 -30.13
CA ALA A 539 9.46 -20.50 -29.13
C ALA A 539 8.89 -19.14 -29.57
N GLY A 540 7.58 -18.96 -29.44
CA GLY A 540 6.88 -17.74 -29.84
C GLY A 540 6.77 -17.49 -31.34
N THR A 541 7.23 -18.38 -32.17
CA THR A 541 7.07 -18.34 -33.65
C THR A 541 5.76 -19.01 -34.08
N LYS A 542 5.56 -19.17 -35.39
CA LYS A 542 4.43 -19.96 -35.94
C LYS A 542 4.47 -21.44 -35.54
N ARG A 543 5.68 -21.97 -35.23
CA ARG A 543 5.92 -23.35 -34.80
C ARG A 543 5.89 -23.54 -33.27
N SER A 544 5.51 -22.53 -32.51
CA SER A 544 5.47 -22.55 -31.03
C SER A 544 4.57 -23.65 -30.45
N LYS A 545 3.55 -24.09 -31.19
CA LYS A 545 2.66 -25.17 -30.76
C LYS A 545 3.40 -26.52 -30.62
N ASP A 546 4.48 -26.72 -31.36
CA ASP A 546 5.30 -27.92 -31.34
C ASP A 546 6.43 -27.82 -30.29
N CYS A 547 6.55 -26.68 -29.61
CA CYS A 547 7.60 -26.44 -28.62
C CYS A 547 7.23 -26.96 -27.23
N VAL A 548 8.19 -27.55 -26.56
CA VAL A 548 8.11 -28.10 -25.20
C VAL A 548 9.01 -27.30 -24.27
N LEU A 549 8.44 -26.75 -23.18
CA LEU A 549 9.20 -26.14 -22.08
C LEU A 549 9.45 -27.19 -21.00
N ILE A 550 10.70 -27.56 -20.79
CA ILE A 550 11.12 -28.45 -19.70
C ILE A 550 11.34 -27.61 -18.46
N LEU A 551 10.53 -27.85 -17.43
CA LEU A 551 10.71 -27.29 -16.09
C LEU A 551 11.49 -28.30 -15.25
N THR A 552 12.69 -27.92 -14.77
CA THR A 552 13.56 -28.83 -14.02
C THR A 552 13.61 -28.44 -12.54
N GLU A 553 13.78 -29.41 -11.67
CA GLU A 553 14.06 -29.21 -10.26
C GLU A 553 15.52 -28.75 -10.06
N GLY A 554 15.72 -27.43 -10.13
CA GLY A 554 17.01 -26.82 -9.89
C GLY A 554 18.02 -26.91 -11.07
N ASP A 555 19.20 -26.37 -10.82
CA ASP A 555 20.25 -26.24 -11.83
C ASP A 555 20.92 -27.59 -12.16
N SER A 556 20.96 -28.55 -11.23
CA SER A 556 21.52 -29.89 -11.44
C SER A 556 20.72 -30.66 -12.49
N ALA A 557 19.41 -30.69 -12.35
CA ALA A 557 18.49 -31.31 -13.30
C ALA A 557 18.50 -30.58 -14.66
N LYS A 558 18.68 -29.25 -14.65
CA LYS A 558 18.89 -28.50 -15.90
C LYS A 558 20.09 -28.97 -16.69
N ALA A 559 21.23 -29.27 -16.04
CA ALA A 559 22.43 -29.78 -16.75
C ALA A 559 22.15 -31.11 -17.42
N LEU A 560 21.38 -32.00 -16.82
CA LEU A 560 20.94 -33.27 -17.40
C LEU A 560 20.03 -33.00 -18.61
N ALA A 561 19.01 -32.14 -18.50
CA ALA A 561 18.13 -31.76 -19.59
C ALA A 561 18.92 -31.21 -20.80
N ILE A 562 19.84 -30.26 -20.57
CA ILE A 562 20.71 -29.69 -21.59
C ILE A 562 21.54 -30.75 -22.30
N SER A 563 22.05 -31.76 -21.57
CA SER A 563 22.76 -32.91 -22.17
C SER A 563 21.82 -33.74 -23.09
N GLY A 564 20.56 -33.89 -22.69
CA GLY A 564 19.54 -34.54 -23.49
C GLY A 564 19.16 -33.77 -24.76
N LEU A 565 19.16 -32.43 -24.72
CA LEU A 565 18.89 -31.59 -25.89
C LEU A 565 19.88 -31.82 -27.03
N THR A 566 21.04 -32.41 -26.78
CA THR A 566 21.96 -32.80 -27.88
C THR A 566 21.40 -33.90 -28.77
N VAL A 567 20.39 -34.64 -28.30
CA VAL A 567 19.69 -35.72 -29.03
C VAL A 567 18.45 -35.19 -29.76
N VAL A 568 17.55 -34.52 -29.02
CA VAL A 568 16.26 -34.06 -29.57
C VAL A 568 16.32 -32.67 -30.21
N GLY A 569 17.47 -31.99 -30.10
CA GLY A 569 17.70 -30.66 -30.67
C GLY A 569 17.14 -29.52 -29.80
N ARG A 570 17.57 -28.28 -30.10
CA ARG A 570 17.16 -27.05 -29.42
C ARG A 570 16.06 -26.29 -30.15
N ASP A 571 15.58 -26.78 -31.26
CA ASP A 571 14.58 -26.07 -32.06
C ASP A 571 13.24 -26.00 -31.37
N ASN A 572 12.80 -27.12 -30.80
CA ASN A 572 11.49 -27.22 -30.14
C ASN A 572 11.55 -27.43 -28.63
N TYR A 573 12.74 -27.58 -28.04
CA TYR A 573 12.87 -27.79 -26.60
C TYR A 573 13.59 -26.65 -25.90
N GLY A 574 12.93 -26.03 -24.90
CA GLY A 574 13.52 -25.06 -23.99
C GLY A 574 13.61 -25.63 -22.58
N VAL A 575 14.51 -25.08 -21.76
CA VAL A 575 14.73 -25.54 -20.38
C VAL A 575 14.74 -24.34 -19.42
N PHE A 576 13.97 -24.44 -18.34
CA PHE A 576 13.96 -23.47 -17.25
C PHE A 576 14.03 -24.17 -15.88
N PRO A 577 15.06 -23.90 -15.06
CA PRO A 577 15.18 -24.48 -13.73
C PRO A 577 14.34 -23.70 -12.72
N LEU A 578 13.55 -24.41 -11.92
CA LEU A 578 12.88 -23.91 -10.73
C LEU A 578 13.91 -23.74 -9.60
N ARG A 579 13.70 -22.79 -8.71
CA ARG A 579 14.55 -22.58 -7.53
C ARG A 579 14.02 -23.34 -6.30
N GLY A 580 13.64 -24.59 -6.51
CA GLY A 580 12.98 -25.41 -5.51
C GLY A 580 11.46 -25.40 -5.65
N LYS A 581 10.72 -25.49 -4.55
CA LYS A 581 9.26 -25.61 -4.57
C LYS A 581 8.59 -24.30 -4.95
N MET A 582 7.68 -24.35 -5.93
CA MET A 582 6.88 -23.20 -6.33
C MET A 582 5.97 -22.71 -5.22
N LEU A 583 5.63 -21.41 -5.23
CA LEU A 583 4.62 -20.84 -4.36
C LEU A 583 3.26 -21.54 -4.55
N ASN A 584 2.65 -22.01 -3.45
CA ASN A 584 1.25 -22.42 -3.49
C ASN A 584 0.36 -21.18 -3.67
N VAL A 585 -0.12 -20.99 -4.91
CA VAL A 585 -0.86 -19.79 -5.33
C VAL A 585 -2.29 -19.73 -4.83
N ARG A 586 -2.85 -20.84 -4.37
CA ARG A 586 -4.29 -20.97 -4.09
C ARG A 586 -4.76 -20.07 -2.95
N ASP A 587 -3.95 -19.93 -1.91
CA ASP A 587 -4.23 -19.08 -0.76
C ASP A 587 -3.22 -17.93 -0.59
N ALA A 588 -2.32 -17.76 -1.54
CA ALA A 588 -1.34 -16.69 -1.53
C ALA A 588 -1.98 -15.32 -1.81
N SER A 589 -1.43 -14.27 -1.20
CA SER A 589 -1.87 -12.91 -1.52
C SER A 589 -1.48 -12.54 -2.95
N HIS A 590 -2.28 -11.70 -3.60
CA HIS A 590 -1.96 -11.21 -4.95
C HIS A 590 -0.59 -10.52 -5.02
N LYS A 591 -0.18 -9.88 -3.92
CA LYS A 591 1.15 -9.27 -3.81
C LYS A 591 2.24 -10.34 -3.81
N SER A 592 2.11 -11.39 -3.00
CA SER A 592 3.07 -12.51 -2.96
C SER A 592 3.20 -13.19 -4.31
N ILE A 593 2.08 -13.36 -5.04
CA ILE A 593 2.09 -13.94 -6.39
C ILE A 593 2.84 -13.06 -7.38
N MET A 594 2.62 -11.74 -7.34
CA MET A 594 3.31 -10.78 -8.21
C MET A 594 4.80 -10.66 -7.91
N ASP A 595 5.15 -10.65 -6.63
CA ASP A 595 6.52 -10.47 -6.17
C ASP A 595 7.33 -11.77 -6.35
N ASN A 596 6.66 -12.91 -6.61
CA ASN A 596 7.32 -14.18 -6.87
C ASN A 596 7.95 -14.21 -8.27
N ALA A 597 9.28 -14.28 -8.30
CA ALA A 597 10.05 -14.22 -9.54
C ALA A 597 9.81 -15.42 -10.44
N GLU A 598 9.57 -16.63 -9.90
CA GLU A 598 9.36 -17.87 -10.67
C GLU A 598 7.99 -17.88 -11.34
N VAL A 599 6.94 -17.52 -10.59
CA VAL A 599 5.58 -17.36 -11.14
C VAL A 599 5.60 -16.35 -12.29
N SER A 600 6.27 -15.21 -12.10
CA SER A 600 6.42 -14.17 -13.12
C SER A 600 7.22 -14.67 -14.32
N ALA A 601 8.32 -15.41 -14.11
CA ALA A 601 9.14 -15.98 -15.17
C ALA A 601 8.34 -17.01 -16.00
N ILE A 602 7.65 -17.96 -15.37
CA ILE A 602 6.85 -18.97 -16.06
C ILE A 602 5.75 -18.31 -16.91
N LYS A 603 5.06 -17.31 -16.37
CA LYS A 603 4.04 -16.53 -17.13
C LYS A 603 4.65 -15.91 -18.39
N GLN A 604 5.82 -15.28 -18.27
CA GLN A 604 6.49 -14.64 -19.39
C GLN A 604 7.04 -15.65 -20.40
N ILE A 605 7.66 -16.73 -19.92
CA ILE A 605 8.23 -17.79 -20.78
C ILE A 605 7.14 -18.44 -21.63
N LEU A 606 6.00 -18.77 -21.03
CA LEU A 606 4.88 -19.40 -21.74
C LEU A 606 4.02 -18.39 -22.53
N GLY A 607 4.08 -17.09 -22.19
CA GLY A 607 3.23 -16.09 -22.81
C GLY A 607 1.81 -16.04 -22.20
N LEU A 608 1.64 -16.41 -20.93
CA LEU A 608 0.36 -16.49 -20.25
C LEU A 608 -0.17 -15.12 -19.85
N GLN A 609 -1.49 -14.90 -20.00
CA GLN A 609 -2.19 -13.67 -19.68
C GLN A 609 -3.25 -13.93 -18.60
N HIS A 610 -3.27 -13.11 -17.57
CA HIS A 610 -4.20 -13.26 -16.45
C HIS A 610 -5.67 -13.08 -16.90
N GLY A 611 -6.52 -14.03 -16.51
CA GLY A 611 -7.95 -14.02 -16.82
C GLY A 611 -8.32 -14.41 -18.24
N LYS A 612 -7.35 -14.84 -19.07
CA LYS A 612 -7.60 -15.36 -20.40
C LYS A 612 -7.93 -16.84 -20.36
N VAL A 613 -8.97 -17.23 -21.08
CA VAL A 613 -9.33 -18.62 -21.34
C VAL A 613 -8.62 -19.06 -22.63
N TYR A 614 -7.99 -20.22 -22.63
CA TYR A 614 -7.28 -20.79 -23.77
C TYR A 614 -8.03 -22.02 -24.27
N GLU A 615 -8.42 -22.00 -25.52
CA GLU A 615 -9.02 -23.16 -26.23
C GLU A 615 -7.94 -24.01 -26.92
N ASN A 616 -6.82 -23.38 -27.24
CA ASN A 616 -5.65 -24.00 -27.85
C ASN A 616 -4.36 -23.28 -27.42
N THR A 617 -3.20 -23.79 -27.83
CA THR A 617 -1.88 -23.22 -27.49
C THR A 617 -1.32 -22.26 -28.53
N ASP A 618 -2.08 -21.90 -29.58
CA ASP A 618 -1.59 -21.06 -30.70
C ASP A 618 -1.10 -19.69 -30.25
N ASN A 619 -1.65 -19.14 -29.16
CA ASN A 619 -1.29 -17.85 -28.61
C ASN A 619 -0.18 -17.92 -27.55
N LEU A 620 0.39 -19.10 -27.30
CA LEU A 620 1.47 -19.30 -26.34
C LEU A 620 2.83 -19.36 -27.04
N ARG A 621 3.90 -19.21 -26.25
CA ARG A 621 5.27 -19.39 -26.75
C ARG A 621 5.71 -20.85 -26.79
N TYR A 622 5.06 -21.69 -26.01
CA TYR A 622 5.25 -23.13 -25.93
C TYR A 622 3.90 -23.83 -25.99
N GLY A 623 3.81 -24.89 -26.76
CA GLY A 623 2.60 -25.71 -26.86
C GLY A 623 2.47 -26.71 -25.73
N HIS A 624 3.57 -27.07 -25.08
CA HIS A 624 3.64 -28.11 -24.07
C HIS A 624 4.53 -27.66 -22.90
N ILE A 625 4.23 -28.18 -21.70
CA ILE A 625 5.07 -28.06 -20.49
C ILE A 625 5.46 -29.50 -20.12
N MET A 626 6.74 -29.77 -19.93
CA MET A 626 7.25 -31.03 -19.42
C MET A 626 7.90 -30.82 -18.06
N ILE A 627 7.43 -31.50 -17.03
CA ILE A 627 7.99 -31.44 -15.69
C ILE A 627 9.06 -32.54 -15.57
N MET A 628 10.28 -32.15 -15.21
CA MET A 628 11.43 -33.03 -14.99
C MET A 628 11.94 -32.82 -13.57
N ALA A 629 11.38 -33.57 -12.65
CA ALA A 629 11.74 -33.56 -11.23
C ALA A 629 12.36 -34.89 -10.82
N ASP A 630 13.03 -34.90 -9.68
CA ASP A 630 13.53 -36.13 -9.05
C ASP A 630 12.38 -37.10 -8.82
N GLN A 631 12.66 -38.39 -8.89
CA GLN A 631 11.63 -39.43 -8.65
C GLN A 631 11.51 -39.74 -7.14
N ASP A 632 11.38 -38.67 -6.36
CA ASP A 632 11.17 -38.75 -4.91
C ASP A 632 9.88 -38.02 -4.52
N THR A 633 9.56 -38.01 -3.23
CA THR A 633 8.33 -37.40 -2.73
C THR A 633 8.34 -35.88 -2.89
N ASP A 634 9.49 -35.20 -2.80
CA ASP A 634 9.61 -33.76 -2.98
C ASP A 634 9.40 -33.36 -4.46
N GLY A 635 9.93 -34.18 -5.40
CA GLY A 635 9.65 -34.01 -6.83
C GLY A 635 8.17 -34.16 -7.16
N SER A 636 7.46 -35.06 -6.50
CA SER A 636 6.00 -35.23 -6.62
C SER A 636 5.24 -33.99 -6.13
N HIS A 637 5.73 -33.34 -5.06
CA HIS A 637 5.18 -32.07 -4.60
C HIS A 637 5.39 -30.93 -5.61
N ILE A 638 6.57 -30.84 -6.23
CA ILE A 638 6.87 -29.84 -7.28
C ILE A 638 5.92 -30.03 -8.45
N LYS A 639 5.68 -31.26 -8.90
CA LYS A 639 4.69 -31.60 -9.93
C LYS A 639 3.30 -31.10 -9.53
N GLY A 640 2.85 -31.43 -8.33
CA GLY A 640 1.58 -31.00 -7.77
C GLY A 640 1.43 -29.48 -7.71
N LEU A 641 2.47 -28.73 -7.31
CA LEU A 641 2.45 -27.26 -7.28
C LEU A 641 2.34 -26.62 -8.67
N VAL A 642 2.99 -27.19 -9.70
CA VAL A 642 2.87 -26.73 -11.10
C VAL A 642 1.45 -26.97 -11.61
N ILE A 643 0.87 -28.15 -11.36
CA ILE A 643 -0.51 -28.47 -11.73
C ILE A 643 -1.48 -27.53 -11.02
N ASN A 644 -1.31 -27.31 -9.71
CA ASN A 644 -2.11 -26.39 -8.92
C ASN A 644 -2.03 -24.95 -9.43
N PHE A 645 -0.84 -24.49 -9.85
CA PHE A 645 -0.64 -23.17 -10.45
C PHE A 645 -1.43 -23.00 -11.75
N LEU A 646 -1.40 -24.00 -12.62
CA LEU A 646 -2.11 -24.00 -13.90
C LEU A 646 -3.63 -24.08 -13.67
N ASP A 647 -4.11 -24.99 -12.80
CA ASP A 647 -5.53 -25.11 -12.47
C ASP A 647 -6.10 -23.84 -11.86
N HIS A 648 -5.33 -23.19 -10.97
CA HIS A 648 -5.81 -21.98 -10.29
C HIS A 648 -6.06 -20.81 -11.24
N PHE A 649 -5.16 -20.58 -12.20
CA PHE A 649 -5.23 -19.41 -13.10
C PHE A 649 -5.79 -19.71 -14.48
N TRP A 650 -5.50 -20.90 -15.04
CA TRP A 650 -5.84 -21.28 -16.42
C TRP A 650 -6.28 -22.74 -16.53
N PRO A 651 -7.36 -23.14 -15.85
CA PRO A 651 -7.83 -24.54 -15.88
C PRO A 651 -8.15 -25.01 -17.31
N SER A 652 -8.41 -24.08 -18.24
CA SER A 652 -8.64 -24.40 -19.64
C SER A 652 -7.41 -25.00 -20.32
N LEU A 653 -6.19 -24.66 -19.89
CA LEU A 653 -4.96 -25.24 -20.45
C LEU A 653 -4.82 -26.74 -20.12
N LEU A 654 -5.22 -27.15 -18.92
CA LEU A 654 -5.18 -28.55 -18.50
C LEU A 654 -6.24 -29.42 -19.17
N LYS A 655 -7.16 -28.82 -19.92
CA LYS A 655 -8.12 -29.52 -20.79
C LYS A 655 -7.61 -29.77 -22.19
N ILE A 656 -6.45 -29.18 -22.57
CA ILE A 656 -5.85 -29.34 -23.87
C ILE A 656 -5.02 -30.64 -23.87
N PRO A 657 -5.34 -31.63 -24.72
CA PRO A 657 -4.62 -32.90 -24.76
C PRO A 657 -3.11 -32.72 -24.95
N GLY A 658 -2.33 -33.37 -24.07
CA GLY A 658 -0.87 -33.33 -24.15
C GLY A 658 -0.22 -32.00 -23.81
N PHE A 659 -0.95 -30.99 -23.28
CA PHE A 659 -0.35 -29.73 -22.83
C PHE A 659 0.62 -29.95 -21.66
N LEU A 660 0.28 -30.83 -20.73
CA LEU A 660 1.10 -31.17 -19.59
C LEU A 660 1.72 -32.54 -19.74
N LEU A 661 3.03 -32.60 -19.58
CA LEU A 661 3.87 -33.80 -19.75
C LEU A 661 4.72 -34.00 -18.50
N GLU A 662 5.09 -35.22 -18.25
CA GLU A 662 6.06 -35.63 -17.24
C GLU A 662 7.22 -36.38 -17.87
N PHE A 663 8.44 -36.14 -17.40
CA PHE A 663 9.63 -36.89 -17.79
C PHE A 663 10.07 -37.77 -16.62
N ILE A 664 9.93 -39.09 -16.81
CA ILE A 664 10.29 -40.10 -15.79
C ILE A 664 11.71 -40.63 -16.01
N THR A 665 12.42 -40.88 -14.90
CA THR A 665 13.75 -41.49 -14.90
C THR A 665 13.77 -42.70 -13.97
N PRO A 666 14.61 -43.72 -14.21
CA PRO A 666 14.67 -44.88 -13.35
C PRO A 666 15.26 -44.54 -11.98
N ILE A 667 14.71 -45.12 -10.91
CA ILE A 667 15.18 -45.04 -9.53
C ILE A 667 16.37 -45.95 -9.28
N VAL A 668 16.32 -47.16 -9.87
CA VAL A 668 17.38 -48.18 -9.77
C VAL A 668 17.72 -48.73 -11.14
N LYS A 669 19.01 -48.92 -11.39
CA LYS A 669 19.51 -49.71 -12.54
C LYS A 669 20.39 -50.83 -12.08
N VAL A 670 20.20 -52.01 -12.66
CA VAL A 670 21.04 -53.15 -12.41
C VAL A 670 21.70 -53.61 -13.71
N SER A 671 22.95 -53.97 -13.60
CA SER A 671 23.73 -54.41 -14.79
C SER A 671 24.55 -55.64 -14.53
N LYS A 672 24.55 -56.56 -15.53
CA LYS A 672 25.31 -57.81 -15.48
C LYS A 672 25.71 -58.21 -16.92
N LYS A 673 27.01 -58.32 -17.17
CA LYS A 673 27.57 -58.80 -18.46
C LYS A 673 26.95 -58.09 -19.68
N GLY A 674 26.81 -56.76 -19.61
CA GLY A 674 26.27 -55.96 -20.74
C GLY A 674 24.71 -55.87 -20.79
N ARG A 675 24.00 -56.64 -19.99
CA ARG A 675 22.55 -56.51 -19.79
C ARG A 675 22.26 -55.44 -18.73
N GLU A 676 21.38 -54.48 -19.01
CA GLU A 676 20.92 -53.43 -18.11
C GLU A 676 19.42 -53.57 -17.93
N ILE A 677 18.92 -53.45 -16.69
CA ILE A 677 17.49 -53.39 -16.33
C ILE A 677 17.30 -52.16 -15.52
N SER A 678 16.25 -51.39 -15.84
CA SER A 678 15.88 -50.16 -15.12
C SER A 678 14.57 -50.39 -14.36
N PHE A 679 14.48 -49.87 -13.13
CA PHE A 679 13.27 -49.92 -12.30
C PHE A 679 12.82 -48.50 -12.02
N TYR A 680 11.54 -48.24 -12.13
CA TYR A 680 10.93 -46.91 -11.96
C TYR A 680 10.16 -46.82 -10.65
N THR A 681 9.90 -47.94 -9.99
CA THR A 681 9.30 -48.01 -8.63
C THR A 681 10.12 -48.95 -7.74
N LEU A 682 10.07 -48.71 -6.42
CA LEU A 682 10.73 -49.60 -5.46
C LEU A 682 10.13 -51.00 -5.40
N PRO A 683 8.80 -51.21 -5.46
CA PRO A 683 8.21 -52.54 -5.49
C PRO A 683 8.68 -53.40 -6.68
N GLU A 684 8.80 -52.80 -7.90
CA GLU A 684 9.35 -53.52 -9.06
C GLU A 684 10.77 -54.01 -8.79
N TYR A 685 11.57 -53.17 -8.14
CA TYR A 685 12.94 -53.53 -7.81
C TYR A 685 13.03 -54.59 -6.71
N GLU A 686 12.19 -54.49 -5.64
CA GLU A 686 12.16 -55.48 -4.57
C GLU A 686 11.66 -56.85 -5.08
N GLN A 687 10.61 -56.88 -5.92
CA GLN A 687 10.15 -58.11 -6.56
C GLN A 687 11.26 -58.74 -7.40
N TRP A 688 11.96 -57.97 -8.23
CA TRP A 688 13.10 -58.46 -8.96
C TRP A 688 14.21 -59.00 -8.08
N LYS A 689 14.44 -58.39 -6.96
CA LYS A 689 15.47 -58.76 -5.97
C LYS A 689 15.12 -60.11 -5.31
N GLU A 690 13.87 -60.36 -5.00
CA GLU A 690 13.38 -61.65 -4.55
C GLU A 690 13.57 -62.72 -5.63
N ASP A 691 13.17 -62.46 -6.86
CA ASP A 691 13.28 -63.37 -8.01
C ASP A 691 14.73 -63.73 -8.38
N THR A 692 15.69 -62.87 -8.05
CA THR A 692 17.07 -63.01 -8.46
C THR A 692 18.05 -63.35 -7.34
N ASN A 693 17.58 -63.92 -6.22
CA ASN A 693 18.40 -64.21 -5.03
C ASN A 693 19.18 -63.00 -4.53
N ASN A 694 18.47 -61.88 -4.25
CA ASN A 694 19.01 -60.60 -3.82
C ASN A 694 19.98 -59.96 -4.84
N GLY A 695 19.77 -60.19 -6.15
CA GLY A 695 20.59 -59.59 -7.19
C GLY A 695 22.06 -60.07 -7.19
N LYS A 696 22.33 -61.27 -6.69
CA LYS A 696 23.69 -61.78 -6.59
C LYS A 696 24.45 -61.80 -7.91
N GLY A 697 25.53 -61.04 -7.93
CA GLY A 697 26.38 -60.90 -9.12
C GLY A 697 25.93 -59.87 -10.13
N TRP A 698 24.93 -59.07 -9.78
CA TRP A 698 24.55 -57.84 -10.50
C TRP A 698 25.22 -56.63 -9.86
N LYS A 699 25.53 -55.62 -10.66
CA LYS A 699 25.97 -54.29 -10.19
C LYS A 699 24.72 -53.43 -10.06
N ILE A 700 24.38 -53.02 -8.85
CA ILE A 700 23.23 -52.20 -8.54
C ILE A 700 23.68 -50.74 -8.45
N LYS A 701 22.93 -49.82 -9.07
CA LYS A 701 23.14 -48.38 -8.98
C LYS A 701 21.82 -47.72 -8.68
N TYR A 702 21.73 -47.03 -7.52
CA TYR A 702 20.63 -46.19 -7.13
C TYR A 702 20.77 -44.79 -7.69
N TYR A 703 19.68 -44.23 -8.18
CA TYR A 703 19.60 -42.86 -8.69
C TYR A 703 18.75 -42.04 -7.73
N LYS A 704 19.39 -41.46 -6.72
CA LYS A 704 18.73 -40.67 -5.63
C LYS A 704 18.17 -39.34 -6.10
N GLY A 705 18.49 -38.91 -7.31
CA GLY A 705 18.01 -37.70 -7.95
C GLY A 705 18.63 -37.55 -9.34
N LEU A 706 18.11 -36.64 -10.13
CA LEU A 706 18.56 -36.36 -11.50
C LEU A 706 20.05 -35.98 -11.60
N GLY A 707 20.60 -35.41 -10.52
CA GLY A 707 22.03 -35.09 -10.40
C GLY A 707 22.96 -36.30 -10.39
N THR A 708 22.46 -37.50 -10.09
CA THR A 708 23.25 -38.76 -10.10
C THR A 708 23.34 -39.38 -11.48
N SER A 709 22.51 -38.96 -12.42
CA SER A 709 22.54 -39.40 -13.81
C SER A 709 23.66 -38.72 -14.59
N THR A 710 24.37 -39.48 -15.41
CA THR A 710 25.45 -38.97 -16.25
C THR A 710 24.90 -38.35 -17.56
N ALA A 711 25.71 -37.56 -18.29
CA ALA A 711 25.36 -37.05 -19.61
C ALA A 711 25.08 -38.17 -20.62
N ALA A 712 25.69 -39.35 -20.44
CA ALA A 712 25.43 -40.55 -21.29
C ALA A 712 24.03 -41.12 -20.95
N ASP A 713 23.65 -41.16 -19.67
CA ASP A 713 22.31 -41.57 -19.26
C ASP A 713 21.27 -40.64 -19.84
N ALA A 714 21.48 -39.30 -19.75
CA ALA A 714 20.59 -38.29 -20.35
C ALA A 714 20.35 -38.55 -21.83
N LYS A 715 21.42 -38.81 -22.61
CA LYS A 715 21.29 -39.09 -24.02
C LYS A 715 20.49 -40.37 -24.30
N LYS A 716 20.64 -41.41 -23.49
CA LYS A 716 19.81 -42.64 -23.58
C LYS A 716 18.34 -42.33 -23.32
N TYR A 717 18.04 -41.60 -22.26
CA TYR A 717 16.67 -41.24 -21.91
C TYR A 717 15.98 -40.39 -23.00
N PHE A 718 16.67 -39.39 -23.51
CA PHE A 718 16.14 -38.53 -24.55
C PHE A 718 16.11 -39.20 -25.95
N SER A 719 16.83 -40.33 -26.15
CA SER A 719 16.70 -41.15 -27.34
C SER A 719 15.43 -42.01 -27.34
N ASP A 720 14.87 -42.28 -26.14
CA ASP A 720 13.66 -43.06 -25.95
C ASP A 720 12.56 -42.23 -25.30
N MET A 721 12.19 -41.14 -25.95
CA MET A 721 11.14 -40.23 -25.46
C MET A 721 9.77 -40.90 -25.32
N GLN A 722 9.53 -41.98 -26.09
CA GLN A 722 8.28 -42.69 -26.00
C GLN A 722 8.09 -43.35 -24.66
N HIS A 723 9.15 -43.89 -24.08
CA HIS A 723 9.12 -44.54 -22.76
C HIS A 723 9.20 -43.54 -21.62
N HIS A 724 10.06 -42.50 -21.75
CA HIS A 724 10.36 -41.55 -20.66
C HIS A 724 9.41 -40.36 -20.57
N CYS A 725 8.63 -40.03 -21.62
CA CYS A 725 7.71 -38.91 -21.64
C CYS A 725 6.27 -39.39 -21.50
N LYS A 726 5.68 -39.13 -20.36
CA LYS A 726 4.27 -39.46 -20.05
C LYS A 726 3.39 -38.22 -20.20
N LYS A 727 2.11 -38.41 -20.57
CA LYS A 727 1.14 -37.33 -20.72
C LYS A 727 0.17 -37.35 -19.55
N PHE A 728 -0.14 -36.19 -18.96
CA PHE A 728 -1.27 -36.12 -18.06
C PHE A 728 -2.58 -36.15 -18.84
N SER A 729 -3.61 -36.76 -18.26
CA SER A 729 -4.97 -36.73 -18.78
C SER A 729 -5.55 -35.31 -18.67
N GLU A 730 -6.57 -35.06 -19.46
CA GLU A 730 -7.34 -33.82 -19.42
C GLU A 730 -8.06 -33.71 -18.06
N ILE A 731 -7.98 -32.52 -17.43
CA ILE A 731 -8.53 -32.31 -16.09
C ILE A 731 -10.07 -32.34 -16.09
N GLU A 732 -10.64 -33.10 -15.17
CA GLU A 732 -12.06 -33.19 -14.90
C GLU A 732 -12.49 -32.33 -13.71
N GLN A 733 -13.80 -32.24 -13.49
CA GLN A 733 -14.33 -31.43 -12.37
C GLN A 733 -13.98 -32.03 -10.99
N ASP A 734 -13.91 -33.35 -10.90
CA ASP A 734 -13.57 -34.05 -9.65
C ASP A 734 -12.08 -33.95 -9.34
N ASP A 735 -11.21 -33.99 -10.35
CA ASP A 735 -9.78 -33.73 -10.19
C ASP A 735 -9.53 -32.33 -9.57
N ARG A 736 -10.29 -31.33 -10.00
CA ARG A 736 -10.20 -29.97 -9.45
C ARG A 736 -10.62 -29.89 -7.98
N LYS A 737 -11.58 -30.74 -7.55
CA LYS A 737 -11.94 -30.83 -6.14
C LYS A 737 -10.82 -31.47 -5.32
N LEU A 738 -10.13 -32.48 -5.88
CA LEU A 738 -8.98 -33.11 -5.26
C LEU A 738 -7.79 -32.15 -5.14
N LEU A 739 -7.50 -31.36 -6.19
CA LEU A 739 -6.49 -30.30 -6.12
C LEU A 739 -6.83 -29.23 -5.08
N ASP A 740 -8.10 -28.85 -4.96
CA ASP A 740 -8.53 -27.91 -3.92
C ASP A 740 -8.42 -28.52 -2.52
N MET A 741 -8.70 -29.79 -2.35
CA MET A 741 -8.49 -30.55 -1.12
C MET A 741 -7.00 -30.55 -0.75
N ALA A 742 -6.11 -30.87 -1.69
CA ALA A 742 -4.68 -31.02 -1.45
C ALA A 742 -3.98 -29.67 -1.09
N PHE A 743 -4.36 -28.56 -1.76
CA PHE A 743 -3.60 -27.32 -1.69
C PHE A 743 -4.29 -26.15 -0.99
N SER A 744 -5.60 -26.21 -0.66
CA SER A 744 -6.30 -25.10 0.00
C SER A 744 -6.22 -25.19 1.52
N LYS A 745 -5.90 -24.09 2.20
CA LYS A 745 -5.93 -23.97 3.68
C LYS A 745 -7.30 -24.27 4.27
N LYS A 746 -8.36 -24.06 3.51
CA LYS A 746 -9.74 -24.26 3.97
C LYS A 746 -10.12 -25.73 4.11
N ASN A 747 -9.39 -26.61 3.46
CA ASN A 747 -9.69 -28.04 3.38
C ASN A 747 -8.75 -28.91 4.25
N ALA A 748 -8.15 -28.34 5.30
CA ALA A 748 -7.25 -29.06 6.21
C ALA A 748 -7.89 -30.34 6.80
N ASP A 749 -9.15 -30.26 7.23
CA ASP A 749 -9.84 -31.44 7.81
C ASP A 749 -10.08 -32.54 6.75
N LYS A 750 -10.40 -32.19 5.51
CA LYS A 750 -10.50 -33.16 4.42
C LYS A 750 -9.16 -33.82 4.09
N ARG A 751 -8.05 -33.06 4.19
CA ARG A 751 -6.71 -33.65 4.05
C ARG A 751 -6.39 -34.65 5.16
N LYS A 752 -6.79 -34.37 6.41
CA LYS A 752 -6.62 -35.32 7.50
C LYS A 752 -7.35 -36.63 7.22
N ASP A 753 -8.59 -36.58 6.72
CA ASP A 753 -9.33 -37.75 6.35
C ASP A 753 -8.68 -38.49 5.18
N TRP A 754 -8.26 -37.77 4.13
CA TRP A 754 -7.51 -38.31 2.99
C TRP A 754 -6.22 -39.04 3.43
N LEU A 755 -5.46 -38.46 4.39
CA LEU A 755 -4.25 -39.07 4.92
C LEU A 755 -4.52 -40.30 5.81
N LYS A 756 -5.69 -40.41 6.46
CA LYS A 756 -6.07 -41.64 7.19
C LYS A 756 -6.31 -42.82 6.28
N ASP A 757 -6.78 -42.55 5.06
CA ASP A 757 -7.06 -43.57 4.06
C ASP A 757 -5.77 -44.03 3.32
N TYR A 758 -4.60 -43.47 3.69
CA TYR A 758 -3.33 -43.84 3.11
C TYR A 758 -3.01 -45.31 3.33
N THR A 759 -2.72 -46.02 2.25
CA THR A 759 -2.26 -47.40 2.23
C THR A 759 -0.79 -47.42 1.75
N PRO A 760 0.13 -47.94 2.54
CA PRO A 760 1.53 -48.10 2.11
C PRO A 760 1.62 -48.97 0.85
N ASP A 761 2.70 -48.84 0.10
CA ASP A 761 3.08 -49.63 -1.07
C ASP A 761 2.13 -49.57 -2.28
N ILE A 762 1.26 -48.52 -2.33
CA ILE A 762 0.51 -48.18 -3.54
C ILE A 762 1.30 -47.16 -4.34
N TYR A 763 1.69 -47.53 -5.55
CA TYR A 763 2.47 -46.69 -6.46
C TYR A 763 1.71 -46.47 -7.78
N MET A 764 2.15 -45.47 -8.53
CA MET A 764 1.66 -45.23 -9.91
C MET A 764 2.14 -46.36 -10.85
N ASP A 765 1.28 -46.75 -11.76
CA ASP A 765 1.66 -47.64 -12.86
C ASP A 765 2.39 -46.82 -13.95
N ASN A 766 3.70 -46.98 -14.02
CA ASN A 766 4.53 -46.28 -15.02
C ASN A 766 4.54 -46.91 -16.41
N SER A 767 3.81 -48.04 -16.58
CA SER A 767 3.66 -48.69 -17.90
C SER A 767 2.67 -47.96 -18.80
N VAL A 768 1.75 -47.16 -18.21
CA VAL A 768 0.72 -46.41 -18.96
C VAL A 768 1.31 -45.19 -19.66
N ASP A 769 0.75 -44.83 -20.83
CA ASP A 769 1.14 -43.62 -21.57
C ASP A 769 0.49 -42.34 -21.02
N LYS A 770 -0.67 -42.46 -20.37
CA LYS A 770 -1.41 -41.35 -19.79
C LYS A 770 -1.57 -41.52 -18.28
N ILE A 771 -1.24 -40.47 -17.54
CA ILE A 771 -1.37 -40.37 -16.10
C ILE A 771 -2.66 -39.65 -15.77
N ALA A 772 -3.57 -40.26 -15.02
CA ALA A 772 -4.77 -39.61 -14.55
C ALA A 772 -4.44 -38.69 -13.36
N ILE A 773 -4.99 -37.46 -13.36
CA ILE A 773 -4.70 -36.48 -12.29
C ILE A 773 -5.17 -36.96 -10.91
N ASN A 774 -6.30 -37.65 -10.85
CA ASN A 774 -6.81 -38.26 -9.61
C ASN A 774 -5.86 -39.34 -9.09
N GLU A 775 -5.28 -40.19 -9.97
CA GLU A 775 -4.30 -41.19 -9.57
C GLU A 775 -3.01 -40.58 -9.08
N PHE A 776 -2.51 -39.54 -9.79
CA PHE A 776 -1.37 -38.78 -9.32
C PHE A 776 -1.57 -38.24 -7.91
N ILE A 777 -2.75 -37.64 -7.61
CA ILE A 777 -3.03 -37.08 -6.28
C ILE A 777 -3.11 -38.20 -5.25
N ASN A 778 -3.82 -39.28 -5.50
CA ASN A 778 -4.13 -40.31 -4.52
C ASN A 778 -3.04 -41.39 -4.37
N LYS A 779 -2.16 -41.55 -5.35
CA LYS A 779 -1.09 -42.58 -5.29
C LYS A 779 0.30 -41.97 -5.15
N GLU A 780 0.55 -40.81 -5.70
CA GLU A 780 1.88 -40.18 -5.73
C GLU A 780 1.98 -38.95 -4.78
N LEU A 781 1.10 -37.97 -4.91
CA LEU A 781 1.14 -36.78 -4.06
C LEU A 781 0.87 -37.08 -2.60
N ILE A 782 0.07 -38.11 -2.32
CA ILE A 782 -0.19 -38.59 -0.94
C ILE A 782 1.09 -39.04 -0.26
N GLN A 783 2.03 -39.68 -0.99
CA GLN A 783 3.32 -40.12 -0.48
C GLN A 783 4.14 -38.94 0.05
N PHE A 784 4.15 -37.82 -0.70
CA PHE A 784 4.76 -36.60 -0.21
C PHE A 784 4.09 -36.11 1.06
N SER A 785 2.75 -36.06 1.08
CA SER A 785 2.01 -35.57 2.22
C SER A 785 2.28 -36.40 3.49
N MET A 786 2.38 -37.71 3.37
CA MET A 786 2.78 -38.61 4.46
C MET A 786 4.23 -38.41 4.90
N ALA A 787 5.15 -38.31 3.96
CA ALA A 787 6.57 -38.01 4.24
C ALA A 787 6.72 -36.68 4.94
N ASP A 788 5.98 -35.64 4.53
CA ASP A 788 5.96 -34.34 5.17
C ASP A 788 5.45 -34.39 6.62
N VAL A 789 4.39 -35.15 6.87
CA VAL A 789 3.89 -35.37 8.25
C VAL A 789 4.96 -36.08 9.10
N ILE A 790 5.58 -37.14 8.58
CA ILE A 790 6.61 -37.91 9.32
C ILE A 790 7.82 -37.04 9.65
N ARG A 791 8.32 -36.24 8.68
CA ARG A 791 9.50 -35.39 8.90
C ARG A 791 9.21 -34.13 9.72
N SER A 792 7.95 -33.64 9.73
CA SER A 792 7.59 -32.35 10.32
C SER A 792 7.00 -32.49 11.73
N ILE A 793 6.32 -33.58 12.05
CA ILE A 793 5.72 -33.82 13.36
C ILE A 793 6.70 -34.58 14.25
N PRO A 794 7.03 -34.07 15.45
CA PRO A 794 7.90 -34.77 16.40
C PRO A 794 7.26 -36.07 16.92
N SER A 795 8.08 -37.12 17.10
CA SER A 795 7.63 -38.35 17.74
C SER A 795 7.24 -38.13 19.20
N LEU A 796 6.13 -38.70 19.65
CA LEU A 796 5.70 -38.65 21.04
C LEU A 796 6.70 -39.35 21.99
N VAL A 797 7.40 -40.39 21.50
CA VAL A 797 8.30 -41.24 22.31
C VAL A 797 9.55 -40.50 22.74
N ASP A 798 10.25 -39.82 21.79
CA ASP A 798 11.54 -39.15 22.06
C ASP A 798 11.49 -37.62 21.89
N GLY A 799 10.40 -37.08 21.37
CA GLY A 799 10.25 -35.64 21.11
C GLY A 799 11.04 -35.15 19.89
N PHE A 800 11.59 -36.04 19.09
CA PHE A 800 12.44 -35.68 17.95
C PHE A 800 11.71 -35.82 16.63
N LYS A 801 12.10 -34.94 15.73
CA LYS A 801 11.89 -35.10 14.31
C LYS A 801 13.00 -36.00 13.74
N PRO A 802 12.86 -36.64 12.56
CA PRO A 802 13.89 -37.52 11.99
C PRO A 802 15.27 -36.87 11.86
N GLY A 803 15.34 -35.61 11.42
CA GLY A 803 16.62 -34.88 11.31
C GLY A 803 17.33 -34.71 12.65
N GLN A 804 16.60 -34.42 13.73
CA GLN A 804 17.17 -34.34 15.09
C GLN A 804 17.65 -35.72 15.59
N ARG A 805 16.92 -36.77 15.27
CA ARG A 805 17.27 -38.15 15.61
C ARG A 805 18.52 -38.62 14.86
N LYS A 806 18.64 -38.26 13.59
CA LYS A 806 19.85 -38.50 12.78
C LYS A 806 21.09 -37.83 13.40
N ILE A 807 20.94 -36.57 13.88
CA ILE A 807 22.05 -35.87 14.57
C ILE A 807 22.48 -36.62 15.80
N LEU A 808 21.54 -36.99 16.64
CA LEU A 808 21.87 -37.72 17.89
C LEU A 808 22.49 -39.07 17.60
N TYR A 809 21.99 -39.84 16.63
CA TYR A 809 22.55 -41.09 16.17
C TYR A 809 24.00 -40.93 15.66
N GLY A 810 24.24 -39.93 14.81
CA GLY A 810 25.59 -39.66 14.32
C GLY A 810 26.58 -39.29 15.44
N CYS A 811 26.11 -38.51 16.43
CA CYS A 811 26.90 -38.19 17.61
C CYS A 811 27.21 -39.43 18.47
N PHE A 812 26.24 -40.34 18.63
CA PHE A 812 26.44 -41.60 19.37
C PHE A 812 27.38 -42.55 18.63
N LYS A 813 27.19 -42.75 17.33
CA LYS A 813 28.03 -43.58 16.47
C LYS A 813 29.50 -43.12 16.48
N ARG A 814 29.71 -41.80 16.51
CA ARG A 814 31.06 -41.21 16.63
C ARG A 814 31.65 -41.26 18.03
N ASN A 815 30.81 -41.54 19.07
CA ASN A 815 31.18 -41.35 20.49
C ASN A 815 31.74 -39.92 20.73
N LEU A 816 30.99 -38.92 20.38
CA LEU A 816 31.41 -37.52 20.30
C LEU A 816 31.57 -36.88 21.68
N THR A 817 32.70 -37.14 22.34
CA THR A 817 33.05 -36.62 23.68
C THR A 817 33.97 -35.41 23.63
N SER A 818 34.56 -35.11 22.49
CA SER A 818 35.44 -33.95 22.26
C SER A 818 34.87 -33.01 21.20
N GLU A 819 35.34 -31.81 21.22
CA GLU A 819 34.89 -30.72 20.32
C GLU A 819 35.07 -31.03 18.83
N ILE A 820 34.07 -30.76 18.06
CA ILE A 820 34.13 -30.78 16.59
C ILE A 820 33.46 -29.52 16.04
N LYS A 821 33.96 -28.99 14.93
CA LYS A 821 33.27 -27.89 14.21
C LYS A 821 31.89 -28.35 13.76
N VAL A 822 30.88 -27.51 13.92
CA VAL A 822 29.53 -27.84 13.48
C VAL A 822 29.48 -28.21 11.98
N ALA A 823 30.23 -27.50 11.13
CA ALA A 823 30.32 -27.84 9.71
C ALA A 823 30.92 -29.23 9.43
N GLN A 824 31.89 -29.66 10.22
CA GLN A 824 32.47 -31.01 10.11
C GLN A 824 31.53 -32.09 10.63
N LEU A 825 30.77 -31.78 11.70
CA LEU A 825 29.77 -32.68 12.23
C LEU A 825 28.62 -32.88 11.23
N THR A 826 28.19 -31.78 10.55
CA THR A 826 27.20 -31.84 9.49
C THR A 826 27.58 -32.83 8.40
N GLY A 827 28.80 -32.75 7.86
CA GLY A 827 29.29 -33.71 6.84
C GLY A 827 29.31 -35.13 7.34
N TYR A 828 29.80 -35.36 8.58
CA TYR A 828 29.82 -36.70 9.19
C TYR A 828 28.42 -37.31 9.34
N ILE A 829 27.45 -36.50 9.81
CA ILE A 829 26.07 -36.97 9.99
C ILE A 829 25.46 -37.27 8.62
N ALA A 830 25.61 -36.37 7.64
CA ALA A 830 25.08 -36.57 6.29
C ALA A 830 25.56 -37.90 5.68
N GLU A 831 26.86 -38.23 5.80
CA GLU A 831 27.46 -39.47 5.31
C GLU A 831 26.89 -40.72 6.03
N HIS A 832 26.80 -40.68 7.35
CA HIS A 832 26.54 -41.87 8.17
C HIS A 832 25.06 -42.13 8.46
N THR A 833 24.17 -41.18 8.11
CA THR A 833 22.73 -41.31 8.33
C THR A 833 21.92 -41.20 7.04
N ALA A 834 22.57 -41.24 5.88
CA ALA A 834 21.95 -41.07 4.59
C ALA A 834 21.03 -39.82 4.55
N TYR A 835 21.58 -38.67 4.99
CA TYR A 835 20.82 -37.42 4.95
C TYR A 835 20.82 -36.86 3.55
N HIS A 836 19.62 -36.78 2.91
CA HIS A 836 19.48 -36.43 1.50
C HIS A 836 19.10 -34.96 1.27
N HIS A 837 18.90 -34.17 2.33
CA HIS A 837 18.53 -32.78 2.23
C HIS A 837 19.74 -31.82 2.33
N GLY A 838 19.51 -30.52 2.16
CA GLY A 838 20.59 -29.54 2.16
C GLY A 838 21.39 -29.48 3.46
N GLU A 839 22.73 -29.45 3.38
CA GLU A 839 23.65 -29.38 4.52
C GLU A 839 23.37 -28.18 5.45
N GLN A 840 22.88 -27.07 4.91
CA GLN A 840 22.56 -25.87 5.70
C GLN A 840 21.43 -26.15 6.69
N SER A 841 20.43 -26.93 6.30
CA SER A 841 19.32 -27.31 7.17
C SER A 841 19.82 -28.20 8.33
N LEU A 842 20.62 -29.20 8.01
CA LEU A 842 21.24 -30.08 9.04
C LEU A 842 22.11 -29.29 10.00
N SER A 843 22.94 -28.38 9.49
CA SER A 843 23.76 -27.46 10.27
C SER A 843 22.94 -26.60 11.23
N THR A 844 21.85 -26.00 10.74
CA THR A 844 20.91 -25.19 11.54
C THR A 844 20.26 -26.04 12.64
N THR A 845 19.87 -27.29 12.33
CA THR A 845 19.30 -28.21 13.31
C THR A 845 20.29 -28.58 14.42
N ILE A 846 21.58 -28.78 14.08
CA ILE A 846 22.65 -28.99 15.08
C ILE A 846 22.77 -27.77 16.01
N VAL A 847 22.77 -26.57 15.43
CA VAL A 847 22.86 -25.33 16.21
C VAL A 847 21.66 -25.23 17.16
N ASN A 848 20.43 -25.45 16.66
CA ASN A 848 19.23 -25.40 17.48
C ASN A 848 19.21 -26.43 18.63
N LEU A 849 19.71 -27.66 18.40
CA LEU A 849 19.83 -28.67 19.45
C LEU A 849 20.85 -28.34 20.53
N ALA A 850 21.85 -27.51 20.21
CA ALA A 850 22.88 -27.09 21.14
C ALA A 850 22.57 -25.79 21.89
N GLN A 851 21.58 -25.02 21.46
CA GLN A 851 21.19 -23.77 22.14
C GLN A 851 20.75 -24.04 23.59
N ASP A 852 21.20 -23.19 24.53
CA ASP A 852 20.97 -23.32 25.95
C ASP A 852 20.44 -22.06 26.66
N TYR A 853 20.09 -21.03 25.90
CA TYR A 853 19.50 -19.81 26.47
C TYR A 853 18.04 -20.06 26.91
N VAL A 854 17.57 -19.27 27.87
CA VAL A 854 16.19 -19.37 28.39
C VAL A 854 15.16 -19.15 27.27
N GLY A 855 14.33 -20.15 27.03
CA GLY A 855 13.35 -20.19 25.95
C GLY A 855 13.79 -21.03 24.73
N SER A 856 15.01 -21.64 24.79
CA SER A 856 15.46 -22.67 23.87
C SER A 856 15.29 -24.06 24.51
N ASN A 857 16.31 -24.93 24.47
CA ASN A 857 16.26 -26.24 25.12
C ASN A 857 16.38 -26.12 26.65
N ASN A 858 15.44 -26.69 27.41
CA ASN A 858 15.54 -26.76 28.86
C ASN A 858 16.71 -27.70 29.30
N ILE A 859 16.92 -28.74 28.51
CA ILE A 859 18.10 -29.64 28.65
C ILE A 859 18.78 -29.69 27.28
N SER A 860 19.90 -28.98 27.12
CA SER A 860 20.67 -29.04 25.89
C SER A 860 21.42 -30.38 25.79
N LEU A 861 21.17 -31.11 24.70
CA LEU A 861 21.80 -32.42 24.45
C LEU A 861 23.20 -32.33 23.86
N LEU A 862 23.50 -31.17 23.26
CA LEU A 862 24.80 -30.81 22.72
C LEU A 862 25.35 -29.60 23.47
N VAL A 863 26.63 -29.46 23.59
CA VAL A 863 27.24 -28.30 24.24
C VAL A 863 27.51 -27.19 23.23
N PRO A 864 27.00 -25.98 23.44
CA PRO A 864 27.28 -24.85 22.57
C PRO A 864 28.65 -24.24 22.92
N ASN A 865 29.66 -24.51 22.10
CA ASN A 865 30.98 -23.91 22.28
C ASN A 865 31.22 -22.84 21.18
N GLY A 866 31.05 -21.57 21.55
CA GLY A 866 31.05 -20.43 20.69
C GLY A 866 29.67 -19.68 20.70
N GLN A 867 29.39 -18.91 19.67
CA GLN A 867 28.16 -18.14 19.60
C GLN A 867 27.04 -18.93 18.88
N PHE A 868 26.17 -19.54 19.64
CA PHE A 868 25.03 -20.34 19.17
C PHE A 868 23.70 -19.55 19.14
N GLY A 869 23.76 -18.23 19.25
CA GLY A 869 22.61 -17.37 19.30
C GLY A 869 22.20 -16.99 20.71
N THR A 870 21.40 -15.95 20.81
CA THR A 870 20.94 -15.37 22.06
C THR A 870 19.42 -15.32 22.15
N ARG A 871 18.91 -15.26 23.38
CA ARG A 871 17.49 -15.07 23.65
C ARG A 871 16.94 -13.79 23.00
N LEU A 872 17.76 -12.72 22.96
CA LEU A 872 17.36 -11.42 22.43
C LEU A 872 16.91 -11.50 20.96
N GLN A 873 17.58 -12.33 20.16
CA GLN A 873 17.27 -12.52 18.75
C GLN A 873 16.63 -13.88 18.43
N GLY A 874 16.22 -14.63 19.47
CA GLY A 874 15.62 -15.96 19.28
C GLY A 874 16.54 -16.93 18.56
N GLY A 875 17.86 -16.80 18.79
CA GLY A 875 18.88 -17.68 18.21
C GLY A 875 19.34 -17.32 16.80
N LYS A 876 18.72 -16.33 16.14
CA LYS A 876 19.07 -15.94 14.76
C LYS A 876 20.45 -15.29 14.60
N ASP A 877 21.06 -14.89 15.69
CA ASP A 877 22.40 -14.33 15.79
C ASP A 877 23.50 -15.39 16.01
N ALA A 878 23.20 -16.67 15.74
CA ALA A 878 24.22 -17.73 15.77
C ALA A 878 25.31 -17.49 14.72
N ALA A 879 26.55 -17.72 15.09
CA ALA A 879 27.68 -17.62 14.18
C ALA A 879 27.66 -18.76 13.13
N SER A 880 28.34 -18.54 12.00
CA SER A 880 28.44 -19.55 10.94
C SER A 880 29.04 -20.86 11.50
N ALA A 881 28.46 -21.99 11.08
CA ALA A 881 28.85 -23.35 11.44
C ALA A 881 30.36 -23.67 11.30
N ARG A 882 31.09 -22.90 10.49
CA ARG A 882 32.53 -23.01 10.29
C ARG A 882 33.36 -22.53 11.49
N TYR A 883 32.76 -21.73 12.39
CA TYR A 883 33.50 -21.07 13.48
C TYR A 883 33.09 -21.54 14.87
N ILE A 884 32.00 -22.30 15.00
CA ILE A 884 31.46 -22.80 16.26
C ILE A 884 31.67 -24.28 16.37
N PHE A 885 31.79 -24.76 17.63
CA PHE A 885 32.08 -26.14 17.94
C PHE A 885 31.01 -26.75 18.85
N THR A 886 30.86 -28.05 18.81
CA THR A 886 29.91 -28.76 19.67
C THR A 886 30.42 -30.16 20.01
N TYR A 887 29.87 -30.76 21.05
CA TYR A 887 30.04 -32.13 21.46
C TYR A 887 28.90 -32.57 22.34
N LEU A 888 28.74 -33.88 22.62
CA LEU A 888 27.66 -34.38 23.45
C LEU A 888 27.74 -33.85 24.88
N SER A 889 26.62 -33.34 25.39
CA SER A 889 26.53 -33.02 26.81
C SER A 889 26.64 -34.29 27.66
N LYS A 890 27.27 -34.18 28.81
CA LYS A 890 27.44 -35.33 29.75
C LYS A 890 26.09 -35.96 30.15
N ILE A 891 25.04 -35.17 30.23
CA ILE A 891 23.72 -35.64 30.61
C ILE A 891 23.05 -36.46 29.49
N THR A 892 23.45 -36.25 28.23
CA THR A 892 22.78 -36.90 27.09
C THR A 892 22.80 -38.41 27.17
N ARG A 893 23.94 -39.02 27.47
CA ARG A 893 24.08 -40.50 27.65
C ARG A 893 23.57 -41.01 28.99
N LEU A 894 23.19 -40.13 29.92
CA LEU A 894 22.44 -40.48 31.11
C LEU A 894 20.92 -40.58 30.81
N ILE A 895 20.43 -39.75 29.91
CA ILE A 895 19.03 -39.75 29.46
C ILE A 895 18.81 -40.88 28.45
N PHE A 896 19.68 -41.05 27.47
CA PHE A 896 19.64 -42.07 26.43
C PHE A 896 20.64 -43.17 26.77
N LYS A 897 20.18 -44.21 27.44
CA LYS A 897 21.04 -45.27 27.98
C LYS A 897 21.71 -46.07 26.85
N LYS A 898 23.04 -46.28 26.97
CA LYS A 898 23.80 -47.05 25.98
C LYS A 898 23.33 -48.51 25.87
N ALA A 899 22.82 -49.07 26.95
CA ALA A 899 22.32 -50.48 26.96
C ALA A 899 21.13 -50.67 25.98
N ASP A 900 20.31 -49.64 25.83
CA ASP A 900 19.14 -49.68 24.96
C ASP A 900 19.52 -49.72 23.48
N ASP A 901 20.70 -49.20 23.09
CA ASP A 901 21.16 -49.19 21.70
C ASP A 901 21.09 -50.58 21.04
N ASN A 902 21.13 -51.68 21.83
CA ASN A 902 21.11 -53.04 21.32
C ASN A 902 19.69 -53.57 21.02
N ILE A 903 18.65 -52.90 21.49
CA ILE A 903 17.27 -53.37 21.36
C ILE A 903 16.42 -52.40 20.53
N LEU A 904 17.01 -51.30 20.05
CA LEU A 904 16.31 -50.36 19.18
C LEU A 904 16.17 -50.91 17.75
N GLU A 905 15.04 -50.62 17.13
CA GLU A 905 14.81 -50.92 15.71
C GLU A 905 15.39 -49.82 14.84
N TYR A 906 16.47 -50.18 14.14
CA TYR A 906 17.19 -49.27 13.27
C TYR A 906 16.64 -49.31 11.84
N LEU A 907 16.48 -48.13 11.24
CA LEU A 907 16.11 -47.98 9.84
C LEU A 907 17.26 -48.40 8.92
N ASN A 908 16.91 -48.77 7.69
CA ASN A 908 17.87 -49.15 6.66
C ASN A 908 17.61 -48.30 5.42
N ASP A 909 18.63 -47.62 4.92
CA ASP A 909 18.59 -46.85 3.68
C ASP A 909 19.66 -47.37 2.73
N ASP A 910 19.28 -47.98 1.62
CA ASP A 910 20.12 -48.57 0.58
C ASP A 910 21.14 -49.61 1.15
N GLY A 911 20.72 -50.36 2.15
CA GLY A 911 21.60 -51.35 2.83
C GLY A 911 22.48 -50.77 3.94
N GLN A 912 22.40 -49.49 4.19
CA GLN A 912 23.09 -48.83 5.31
C GLN A 912 22.15 -48.71 6.50
N MET A 913 22.59 -49.23 7.67
CA MET A 913 21.89 -49.01 8.93
C MET A 913 22.04 -47.52 9.37
N ILE A 914 20.94 -46.88 9.60
CA ILE A 914 20.84 -45.47 10.00
C ILE A 914 20.19 -45.33 11.38
N GLU A 915 19.60 -44.15 11.71
CA GLU A 915 18.99 -43.90 13.01
C GLU A 915 17.84 -44.89 13.32
N PRO A 916 17.51 -45.08 14.62
CA PRO A 916 16.36 -45.90 14.98
C PRO A 916 15.02 -45.20 14.71
N ASN A 917 13.93 -45.95 14.67
CA ASN A 917 12.57 -45.43 14.58
C ASN A 917 12.28 -44.35 15.64
N TRP A 918 12.74 -44.57 16.87
CA TRP A 918 12.77 -43.63 17.99
C TRP A 918 13.79 -44.06 19.01
N TYR A 919 14.24 -43.12 19.83
CA TYR A 919 14.97 -43.40 21.08
C TYR A 919 13.98 -43.52 22.24
N ILE A 920 14.42 -44.17 23.33
CA ILE A 920 13.62 -44.29 24.56
C ILE A 920 14.36 -43.55 25.69
N PRO A 921 14.14 -42.22 25.82
CA PRO A 921 14.78 -41.47 26.91
C PRO A 921 14.13 -41.79 28.24
N ILE A 922 14.93 -41.80 29.33
CA ILE A 922 14.43 -42.04 30.70
C ILE A 922 13.60 -40.86 31.24
N LEU A 923 13.62 -39.72 30.54
CA LEU A 923 12.87 -38.52 30.85
C LEU A 923 11.96 -38.17 29.65
N PRO A 924 10.76 -37.63 29.87
CA PRO A 924 9.86 -37.27 28.77
C PRO A 924 10.35 -36.00 28.06
N MET A 925 11.33 -36.17 27.15
CA MET A 925 12.00 -35.06 26.46
C MET A 925 11.03 -34.22 25.65
N VAL A 926 9.94 -34.81 25.13
CA VAL A 926 8.86 -34.08 24.45
C VAL A 926 8.22 -33.00 25.34
N LEU A 927 8.12 -33.26 26.64
CA LEU A 927 7.59 -32.28 27.62
C LEU A 927 8.69 -31.33 28.13
N ILE A 928 9.92 -31.85 28.33
CA ILE A 928 11.01 -31.10 28.93
C ILE A 928 11.52 -29.99 27.98
N ASN A 929 11.86 -30.33 26.76
CA ASN A 929 12.35 -29.38 25.78
C ASN A 929 11.20 -28.76 24.95
N GLY A 930 10.03 -29.35 25.01
CA GLY A 930 8.92 -29.04 24.15
C GLY A 930 9.11 -29.63 22.75
N ALA A 931 8.05 -29.62 21.97
CA ALA A 931 8.09 -30.08 20.59
C ALA A 931 7.07 -29.27 19.77
N GLU A 932 7.46 -28.88 18.59
CA GLU A 932 6.62 -28.10 17.66
C GLU A 932 6.85 -28.60 16.24
N GLY A 933 5.76 -28.80 15.50
CA GLY A 933 5.81 -29.24 14.13
C GLY A 933 4.55 -28.85 13.36
N ILE A 934 4.72 -28.54 12.08
CA ILE A 934 3.63 -28.23 11.17
C ILE A 934 3.74 -29.18 9.98
N GLY A 935 2.77 -30.06 9.83
CA GLY A 935 2.67 -30.99 8.72
C GLY A 935 1.48 -30.67 7.81
N THR A 936 1.39 -31.41 6.72
CA THR A 936 0.26 -31.33 5.78
C THR A 936 -0.98 -31.94 6.41
N GLY A 937 -2.06 -31.18 6.58
CA GLY A 937 -3.30 -31.69 7.15
C GLY A 937 -3.76 -31.08 8.47
#